data_8ec43d6d189f7e2e459a6860a10893a5
#
_entry.id   8ec43d6d189f7e2e459a6860a10893a5
#
_cell.length_a   1.000
_cell.length_b   1.000
_cell.length_c   1.000
_cell.angle_alpha   90.00
_cell.angle_beta   90.00
_cell.angle_gamma   90.00
#
_symmetry.space_group_name_H-M   'P 1'
#
loop_
_entity.id
_entity.type
_entity.pdbx_description
1 polymer ?
#
loop_
_entity_poly.entity_id
_entity_poly.type
_entity_poly.pdbx_seq_one_letter_code
_entity_poly.pdbx_strand_id
1 'polypeptide(L)'
;MLYFHFVFVISLNQEGAFLLEFTKSVIDPDNNLQGWNSLDLTPCNWKGVGCSTNLKVTSLNLHGLNLSGSLSTTASICHNLPGLVMLNMSSNFFSGPIPQYLDECHNLEILDLCTNRFRGEFPTHLCTLNTLRLLYFCENYIFGEISREIGNLTLLEELVIYSNNLTGTIPVSIRELKHLKVIRAGLNYFTGPIPPEISECESLEILGLAQNRFQGSLPRELQKLQNLTNLILWQNFLSGEIPPEIGNISNLEVIALHENSFSGFLPKELGKLSQLKKLYIYTNLLNGTIPRELGNCSSALEIDLSENRLSGTVPRELGWIPNLRLLHLFENFLQGSIPKELGELTQLHNFDLSINILTGSIPLEFQNLTCLEELQLFDNHLEGHIPYLIGYNSNLSVLDLSANNLVGSIPPYLCRYQDLIFLSLGSNRLFGNIPFGLKTCKSLKQLMLGGNLLTGSLPVELYQLQNLSSLEIHQNRFSGYIPPGIGKLGNLKRLLLSDNYFFGQIPPEIGNLTQLVAFNISSNGLSGGIPHELGNCIKLQRLDLSRNQFTGSLPEEIGWLVNLELLKLSDNRITGEIPSTLGSLDRLTELQMGGNLFSGAIPVELGQLTTLQIALNISHNRLSGTIPKDLGKLQMLESLYLNDNQLVGEIPASIGELLSLLVCNLSNNNLEGAVPNTPAFQKMDSTNFAGNNGLCKSGSYHCHSTIPSPTPKKNWIKESSSRAKLVTIISGAIGLVSLFFIVGICRAMMRRQPAFVSLEDATRPDVEDNYYFPKEGFSYNDLLVATGNFSEDAVIGRGACGTVYKAVMADGEVIAVKKLKSSGAGASSDNSFRAEILTLGKIRHRNIVKLFGFCYHQDYNILLYEYMPNGSLGEQLHGSVRTCSLDWNARYKIGLGAAEGLCYLHYDCKPRIIHRDIKSNNILLDELLQAHVGDFGLAKLIDFPHSKSMSAVAGSYGYIAPGMPVIRTKGAELLPILIVLKYSNSIM
;
A
#
# COMPACT_ATOMS: atom_id res chain seq x y z
N MET A 1 -41.54 -58.40 60.34
CA MET A 1 -41.75 -57.17 59.58
C MET A 1 -40.49 -56.86 58.83
N LEU A 2 -40.45 -57.16 57.53
CA LEU A 2 -39.38 -56.83 56.64
C LEU A 2 -39.70 -55.45 56.06
N TYR A 3 -38.95 -54.42 56.47
CA TYR A 3 -38.99 -53.08 55.81
C TYR A 3 -38.21 -53.15 54.50
N PHE A 4 -38.94 -53.21 53.39
CA PHE A 4 -38.39 -52.90 52.07
C PHE A 4 -38.13 -51.36 51.98
N HIS A 5 -36.87 -50.97 52.17
CA HIS A 5 -36.46 -49.62 51.74
C HIS A 5 -36.43 -49.61 50.24
N PHE A 6 -37.43 -49.03 49.60
CA PHE A 6 -37.30 -48.57 48.22
C PHE A 6 -36.29 -47.45 48.22
N VAL A 7 -35.06 -47.71 47.85
CA VAL A 7 -34.09 -46.71 47.46
C VAL A 7 -34.55 -46.21 46.08
N PHE A 8 -35.24 -45.08 46.02
CA PHE A 8 -35.43 -44.39 44.79
C PHE A 8 -34.04 -43.95 44.37
N VAL A 9 -33.46 -44.60 43.37
CA VAL A 9 -32.30 -44.09 42.67
C VAL A 9 -32.78 -42.88 41.87
N ILE A 10 -32.60 -41.69 42.43
CA ILE A 10 -32.84 -40.44 41.78
C ILE A 10 -31.73 -40.32 40.75
N SER A 11 -32.05 -40.53 39.47
CA SER A 11 -31.09 -40.44 38.36
C SER A 11 -31.37 -39.17 37.56
N LEU A 12 -30.31 -38.60 37.02
CA LEU A 12 -30.41 -37.51 36.05
C LEU A 12 -31.42 -37.86 34.94
N ASN A 13 -32.20 -36.89 34.51
CA ASN A 13 -33.17 -37.08 33.43
C ASN A 13 -32.44 -37.37 32.08
N GLN A 14 -33.16 -37.86 31.09
CA GLN A 14 -32.62 -38.28 29.79
C GLN A 14 -31.91 -37.13 29.06
N GLU A 15 -32.42 -35.91 29.12
CA GLU A 15 -31.84 -34.72 28.50
C GLU A 15 -30.50 -34.38 29.15
N GLY A 16 -30.38 -34.44 30.48
CA GLY A 16 -29.12 -34.22 31.18
C GLY A 16 -28.10 -35.32 30.91
N ALA A 17 -28.55 -36.60 30.84
CA ALA A 17 -27.68 -37.70 30.49
C ALA A 17 -27.08 -37.54 29.08
N PHE A 18 -27.87 -37.09 28.13
CA PHE A 18 -27.39 -36.72 26.78
C PHE A 18 -26.37 -35.58 26.80
N LEU A 19 -26.64 -34.49 27.55
CA LEU A 19 -25.70 -33.37 27.65
C LEU A 19 -24.36 -33.79 28.29
N LEU A 20 -24.33 -34.71 29.23
CA LEU A 20 -23.10 -35.29 29.74
C LEU A 20 -22.37 -36.17 28.70
N GLU A 21 -23.10 -36.86 27.83
CA GLU A 21 -22.50 -37.58 26.71
C GLU A 21 -21.90 -36.62 25.69
N PHE A 22 -22.61 -35.49 25.40
CA PHE A 22 -22.13 -34.42 24.55
C PHE A 22 -20.80 -33.84 25.03
N THR A 23 -20.59 -33.65 26.36
CA THR A 23 -19.30 -33.14 26.88
C THR A 23 -18.12 -34.05 26.56
N LYS A 24 -18.32 -35.36 26.37
CA LYS A 24 -17.23 -36.26 25.98
C LYS A 24 -16.75 -36.10 24.54
N SER A 25 -17.59 -35.53 23.69
CA SER A 25 -17.30 -35.24 22.27
C SER A 25 -16.69 -33.86 22.05
N VAL A 26 -16.63 -33.03 23.11
CA VAL A 26 -16.18 -31.65 23.10
C VAL A 26 -14.91 -31.51 23.90
N ILE A 27 -13.93 -30.78 23.42
CA ILE A 27 -12.71 -30.42 24.15
C ILE A 27 -12.99 -29.08 24.84
N ASP A 28 -12.88 -29.07 26.17
CA ASP A 28 -13.09 -27.93 27.04
C ASP A 28 -11.81 -27.60 27.82
N PRO A 29 -10.86 -26.82 27.25
CA PRO A 29 -9.56 -26.53 27.85
C PRO A 29 -9.68 -25.70 29.12
N ASP A 30 -10.73 -24.93 29.28
CA ASP A 30 -10.93 -24.00 30.39
C ASP A 30 -11.85 -24.57 31.48
N ASN A 31 -12.28 -25.83 31.34
CA ASN A 31 -13.20 -26.51 32.24
C ASN A 31 -14.54 -25.75 32.47
N ASN A 32 -15.03 -25.07 31.45
CA ASN A 32 -16.28 -24.30 31.53
C ASN A 32 -17.51 -25.15 31.81
N LEU A 33 -17.49 -26.42 31.38
CA LEU A 33 -18.58 -27.39 31.55
C LEU A 33 -18.40 -28.29 32.79
N GLN A 34 -17.38 -28.08 33.64
CA GLN A 34 -17.10 -28.90 34.83
C GLN A 34 -18.25 -28.92 35.84
N GLY A 35 -19.12 -27.89 35.83
CA GLY A 35 -20.30 -27.78 36.66
C GLY A 35 -21.48 -28.68 36.22
N TRP A 36 -21.38 -29.36 35.06
CA TRP A 36 -22.39 -30.30 34.60
C TRP A 36 -22.22 -31.64 35.34
N ASN A 37 -23.17 -31.98 36.22
CA ASN A 37 -23.00 -33.06 37.19
C ASN A 37 -24.06 -34.17 37.03
N SER A 38 -23.63 -35.42 36.99
CA SER A 38 -24.52 -36.58 36.87
C SER A 38 -25.39 -36.83 38.12
N LEU A 39 -25.10 -36.16 39.25
CA LEU A 39 -25.88 -36.25 40.49
C LEU A 39 -27.08 -35.28 40.50
N ASP A 40 -27.18 -34.37 39.56
CA ASP A 40 -28.34 -33.47 39.44
C ASP A 40 -29.56 -34.21 38.86
N LEU A 41 -30.73 -33.79 39.24
CA LEU A 41 -31.99 -34.39 38.71
C LEU A 41 -32.30 -33.93 37.29
N THR A 42 -31.90 -32.70 36.97
CA THR A 42 -32.13 -32.04 35.66
C THR A 42 -30.96 -31.17 35.32
N PRO A 43 -30.71 -30.91 34.06
CA PRO A 43 -29.62 -29.99 33.60
C PRO A 43 -30.00 -28.51 33.70
N CYS A 44 -31.18 -28.17 34.24
CA CYS A 44 -31.72 -26.82 34.13
C CYS A 44 -30.93 -25.72 34.89
N ASN A 45 -30.05 -26.11 35.81
CA ASN A 45 -29.16 -25.20 36.53
C ASN A 45 -27.73 -25.21 35.96
N TRP A 46 -27.48 -25.95 34.91
CA TRP A 46 -26.14 -26.03 34.32
C TRP A 46 -25.84 -24.79 33.50
N LYS A 47 -24.56 -24.42 33.51
CA LYS A 47 -24.07 -23.26 32.73
C LYS A 47 -24.47 -23.43 31.26
N GLY A 48 -25.16 -22.44 30.73
CA GLY A 48 -25.59 -22.43 29.33
C GLY A 48 -26.86 -23.23 29.01
N VAL A 49 -27.49 -23.94 29.99
CA VAL A 49 -28.72 -24.68 29.79
C VAL A 49 -29.93 -23.89 30.32
N GLY A 50 -30.88 -23.66 29.45
CA GLY A 50 -32.17 -23.08 29.84
C GLY A 50 -33.32 -24.05 29.65
N CYS A 51 -34.29 -24.04 30.58
CA CYS A 51 -35.42 -24.97 30.58
C CYS A 51 -36.76 -24.25 30.62
N SER A 52 -37.79 -24.93 30.12
CA SER A 52 -39.19 -24.55 30.29
C SER A 52 -39.68 -24.80 31.74
N THR A 53 -40.90 -24.35 32.06
CA THR A 53 -41.59 -24.60 33.34
C THR A 53 -41.74 -26.09 33.66
N ASN A 54 -41.74 -26.95 32.64
CA ASN A 54 -41.84 -28.41 32.76
C ASN A 54 -40.50 -29.10 32.85
N LEU A 55 -39.41 -28.35 33.18
CA LEU A 55 -38.02 -28.84 33.32
C LEU A 55 -37.48 -29.52 32.04
N LYS A 56 -37.96 -29.13 30.85
CA LYS A 56 -37.47 -29.55 29.56
C LYS A 56 -36.48 -28.53 29.02
N VAL A 57 -35.37 -28.98 28.47
CA VAL A 57 -34.36 -28.10 27.87
C VAL A 57 -34.93 -27.40 26.66
N THR A 58 -34.94 -26.08 26.68
CA THR A 58 -35.39 -25.20 25.59
C THR A 58 -34.29 -24.36 24.99
N SER A 59 -33.18 -24.17 25.71
CA SER A 59 -32.03 -23.45 25.16
C SER A 59 -30.72 -24.06 25.58
N LEU A 60 -29.78 -24.06 24.65
CA LEU A 60 -28.39 -24.44 24.90
C LEU A 60 -27.50 -23.30 24.39
N ASN A 61 -26.91 -22.55 25.32
CA ASN A 61 -26.06 -21.40 25.02
C ASN A 61 -24.63 -21.65 25.51
N LEU A 62 -23.76 -22.03 24.60
CA LEU A 62 -22.34 -22.32 24.85
C LEU A 62 -21.42 -21.22 24.24
N HIS A 63 -21.95 -20.01 24.04
CA HIS A 63 -21.21 -18.87 23.48
C HIS A 63 -19.90 -18.57 24.24
N GLY A 64 -18.79 -18.44 23.52
CA GLY A 64 -17.51 -17.92 24.04
C GLY A 64 -16.84 -18.78 25.11
N LEU A 65 -17.07 -20.11 25.12
CA LEU A 65 -16.52 -21.00 26.11
C LEU A 65 -15.20 -21.68 25.71
N ASN A 66 -14.54 -21.22 24.65
CA ASN A 66 -13.27 -21.82 24.18
C ASN A 66 -13.37 -23.32 23.86
N LEU A 67 -14.56 -23.77 23.46
CA LEU A 67 -14.83 -25.19 23.18
C LEU A 67 -14.35 -25.52 21.75
N SER A 68 -13.90 -26.78 21.59
CA SER A 68 -13.55 -27.29 20.26
C SER A 68 -14.01 -28.75 20.09
N GLY A 69 -14.03 -29.18 18.81
CA GLY A 69 -14.50 -30.52 18.45
C GLY A 69 -15.30 -30.50 17.15
N SER A 70 -15.91 -31.66 16.83
CA SER A 70 -16.79 -31.79 15.66
C SER A 70 -18.17 -32.19 16.07
N LEU A 71 -19.18 -31.44 15.71
CA LEU A 71 -20.59 -31.79 15.99
C LEU A 71 -21.07 -33.00 15.17
N SER A 72 -20.41 -33.36 14.08
CA SER A 72 -20.80 -34.47 13.19
C SER A 72 -20.66 -35.87 13.86
N THR A 73 -19.89 -35.95 14.95
CA THR A 73 -19.66 -37.20 15.69
C THR A 73 -20.59 -37.39 16.86
N THR A 74 -21.42 -36.40 17.18
CA THR A 74 -22.38 -36.49 18.30
C THR A 74 -23.69 -37.15 17.85
N ALA A 75 -24.43 -37.74 18.79
CA ALA A 75 -25.80 -38.13 18.53
C ALA A 75 -26.67 -36.90 18.22
N SER A 76 -27.80 -37.12 17.51
CA SER A 76 -28.72 -36.01 17.16
C SER A 76 -29.11 -35.19 18.38
N ILE A 77 -28.73 -33.91 18.40
CA ILE A 77 -29.05 -32.98 19.49
C ILE A 77 -30.55 -32.90 19.67
N CYS A 78 -31.30 -32.72 18.59
CA CYS A 78 -32.74 -32.45 18.65
C CYS A 78 -33.56 -33.69 18.88
N HIS A 79 -33.11 -34.89 18.51
CA HIS A 79 -33.72 -36.14 18.93
C HIS A 79 -33.71 -36.28 20.46
N ASN A 80 -32.63 -35.86 21.09
CA ASN A 80 -32.44 -35.97 22.54
C ASN A 80 -32.91 -34.77 23.34
N LEU A 81 -33.06 -33.61 22.68
CA LEU A 81 -33.58 -32.35 23.23
C LEU A 81 -34.74 -31.85 22.37
N PRO A 82 -35.88 -32.54 22.35
CA PRO A 82 -36.97 -32.28 21.42
C PRO A 82 -37.66 -30.92 21.67
N GLY A 83 -37.46 -30.29 22.81
CA GLY A 83 -37.95 -28.97 23.18
C GLY A 83 -37.05 -27.81 22.82
N LEU A 84 -35.93 -28.04 22.13
CA LEU A 84 -34.92 -27.04 21.88
C LEU A 84 -35.42 -25.94 20.94
N VAL A 85 -35.44 -24.71 21.44
CA VAL A 85 -35.84 -23.48 20.71
C VAL A 85 -34.60 -22.64 20.31
N MET A 86 -33.53 -22.66 21.14
CA MET A 86 -32.31 -21.90 20.90
C MET A 86 -31.08 -22.79 21.04
N LEU A 87 -30.24 -22.76 20.00
CA LEU A 87 -28.91 -23.35 19.99
C LEU A 87 -27.89 -22.28 19.64
N ASN A 88 -27.05 -21.90 20.62
CA ASN A 88 -25.97 -20.96 20.43
C ASN A 88 -24.62 -21.60 20.79
N MET A 89 -23.77 -21.75 19.79
CA MET A 89 -22.41 -22.28 19.91
C MET A 89 -21.37 -21.28 19.40
N SER A 90 -21.75 -20.02 19.26
CA SER A 90 -20.89 -18.98 18.67
C SER A 90 -19.63 -18.68 19.49
N SER A 91 -18.64 -18.08 18.84
CA SER A 91 -17.34 -17.70 19.43
C SER A 91 -16.63 -18.86 20.11
N ASN A 92 -16.45 -19.96 19.38
CA ASN A 92 -15.77 -21.18 19.80
C ASN A 92 -14.84 -21.69 18.68
N PHE A 93 -14.34 -22.89 18.80
CA PHE A 93 -13.44 -23.54 17.82
C PHE A 93 -14.03 -24.82 17.23
N PHE A 94 -15.34 -24.94 17.17
CA PHE A 94 -16.01 -26.08 16.55
C PHE A 94 -15.66 -26.17 15.07
N SER A 95 -15.45 -27.38 14.56
CA SER A 95 -15.00 -27.65 13.20
C SER A 95 -15.80 -28.77 12.52
N GLY A 96 -15.51 -28.97 11.22
CA GLY A 96 -16.24 -29.93 10.39
C GLY A 96 -17.48 -29.30 9.76
N PRO A 97 -18.31 -30.10 9.06
CA PRO A 97 -19.55 -29.63 8.45
C PRO A 97 -20.63 -29.33 9.49
N ILE A 98 -21.56 -28.44 9.16
CA ILE A 98 -22.78 -28.27 9.93
C ILE A 98 -23.59 -29.58 9.86
N PRO A 99 -23.94 -30.21 11.01
CA PRO A 99 -24.54 -31.55 11.00
C PRO A 99 -25.92 -31.60 10.33
N GLN A 100 -26.16 -32.63 9.53
CA GLN A 100 -27.42 -32.84 8.85
C GLN A 100 -28.58 -33.06 9.84
N TYR A 101 -28.36 -33.73 10.95
CA TYR A 101 -29.38 -34.00 11.96
C TYR A 101 -30.01 -32.76 12.62
N LEU A 102 -29.48 -31.56 12.33
CA LEU A 102 -30.11 -30.32 12.79
C LEU A 102 -31.44 -30.07 12.06
N ASP A 103 -31.74 -30.74 10.95
CA ASP A 103 -33.05 -30.72 10.28
C ASP A 103 -34.17 -31.35 11.12
N GLU A 104 -33.84 -32.18 12.12
CA GLU A 104 -34.80 -32.74 13.07
C GLU A 104 -35.25 -31.71 14.14
N CYS A 105 -34.65 -30.55 14.20
CA CYS A 105 -34.88 -29.51 15.21
C CYS A 105 -36.15 -28.68 14.93
N HIS A 106 -37.33 -29.30 14.78
CA HIS A 106 -38.56 -28.65 14.31
C HIS A 106 -39.08 -27.52 15.22
N ASN A 107 -38.58 -27.37 16.45
CA ASN A 107 -38.94 -26.27 17.35
C ASN A 107 -37.90 -25.16 17.40
N LEU A 108 -36.78 -25.28 16.64
CA LEU A 108 -35.70 -24.34 16.70
C LEU A 108 -36.08 -23.01 16.04
N GLU A 109 -35.98 -21.93 16.81
CA GLU A 109 -36.16 -20.56 16.35
C GLU A 109 -34.85 -19.81 16.18
N ILE A 110 -33.82 -20.16 16.97
CA ILE A 110 -32.56 -19.47 16.96
C ILE A 110 -31.42 -20.48 16.81
N LEU A 111 -30.65 -20.33 15.73
CA LEU A 111 -29.42 -21.08 15.51
C LEU A 111 -28.26 -20.10 15.31
N ASP A 112 -27.31 -20.06 16.27
CA ASP A 112 -26.12 -19.25 16.22
C ASP A 112 -24.84 -20.10 16.28
N LEU A 113 -24.13 -20.16 15.16
CA LEU A 113 -22.88 -20.87 14.96
C LEU A 113 -21.72 -19.93 14.57
N CYS A 114 -21.90 -18.59 14.68
CA CYS A 114 -20.90 -17.59 14.26
C CYS A 114 -19.55 -17.78 14.95
N THR A 115 -18.50 -17.31 14.30
CA THR A 115 -17.13 -17.25 14.83
C THR A 115 -16.66 -18.63 15.32
N ASN A 116 -16.57 -19.57 14.37
CA ASN A 116 -16.11 -20.94 14.57
C ASN A 116 -15.23 -21.39 13.41
N ARG A 117 -14.99 -22.68 13.29
CA ARG A 117 -14.21 -23.31 12.20
C ARG A 117 -15.06 -24.28 11.39
N PHE A 118 -16.36 -24.06 11.31
CA PHE A 118 -17.26 -24.89 10.50
C PHE A 118 -16.88 -24.76 9.03
N ARG A 119 -16.90 -25.87 8.32
CA ARG A 119 -16.60 -25.91 6.88
C ARG A 119 -17.46 -26.95 6.17
N GLY A 120 -17.76 -26.72 4.91
CA GLY A 120 -18.61 -27.58 4.11
C GLY A 120 -19.47 -26.74 3.19
N GLU A 121 -20.33 -27.39 2.43
CA GLU A 121 -21.31 -26.69 1.58
C GLU A 121 -22.38 -25.99 2.41
N PHE A 122 -23.05 -25.02 1.80
CA PHE A 122 -24.19 -24.34 2.40
C PHE A 122 -25.20 -25.38 2.94
N PRO A 123 -25.64 -25.27 4.22
CA PRO A 123 -26.43 -26.33 4.89
C PRO A 123 -27.90 -26.30 4.44
N THR A 124 -28.20 -26.80 3.25
CA THR A 124 -29.54 -26.81 2.64
C THR A 124 -30.60 -27.51 3.49
N HIS A 125 -30.21 -28.51 4.27
CA HIS A 125 -31.07 -29.23 5.20
C HIS A 125 -31.70 -28.31 6.26
N LEU A 126 -31.01 -27.21 6.67
CA LEU A 126 -31.60 -26.24 7.61
C LEU A 126 -32.80 -25.50 7.01
N CYS A 127 -32.95 -25.48 5.69
CA CYS A 127 -34.09 -24.84 5.02
C CYS A 127 -35.40 -25.59 5.22
N THR A 128 -35.42 -26.73 5.92
CA THR A 128 -36.66 -27.43 6.32
C THR A 128 -37.21 -26.93 7.66
N LEU A 129 -36.43 -26.14 8.41
CA LEU A 129 -36.81 -25.62 9.74
C LEU A 129 -37.65 -24.36 9.61
N ASN A 130 -38.94 -24.54 9.27
CA ASN A 130 -39.88 -23.44 9.04
C ASN A 130 -40.21 -22.60 10.29
N THR A 131 -39.77 -23.00 11.48
CA THR A 131 -39.87 -22.24 12.74
C THR A 131 -38.71 -21.27 12.94
N LEU A 132 -37.64 -21.37 12.13
CA LEU A 132 -36.41 -20.62 12.32
C LEU A 132 -36.63 -19.13 12.05
N ARG A 133 -36.21 -18.30 13.02
CA ARG A 133 -36.30 -16.84 12.97
C ARG A 133 -34.92 -16.22 12.82
N LEU A 134 -33.91 -16.74 13.52
CA LEU A 134 -32.53 -16.24 13.49
C LEU A 134 -31.59 -17.35 13.02
N LEU A 135 -30.91 -17.10 11.89
CA LEU A 135 -29.91 -18.02 11.32
C LEU A 135 -28.57 -17.32 11.19
N TYR A 136 -27.62 -17.71 12.05
CA TYR A 136 -26.30 -17.12 12.12
C TYR A 136 -25.21 -18.18 11.99
N PHE A 137 -24.37 -18.03 10.96
CA PHE A 137 -23.14 -18.81 10.81
C PHE A 137 -21.98 -18.00 10.20
N CYS A 138 -21.96 -16.70 10.55
CA CYS A 138 -20.92 -15.78 10.16
C CYS A 138 -19.53 -16.21 10.67
N GLU A 139 -18.45 -15.68 10.04
CA GLU A 139 -17.06 -15.94 10.42
C GLU A 139 -16.76 -17.44 10.55
N ASN A 140 -16.97 -18.16 9.45
CA ASN A 140 -16.72 -19.59 9.29
C ASN A 140 -16.10 -19.85 7.91
N TYR A 141 -16.00 -21.09 7.48
CA TYR A 141 -15.42 -21.51 6.21
C TYR A 141 -16.44 -22.23 5.31
N ILE A 142 -17.70 -21.84 5.41
CA ILE A 142 -18.80 -22.43 4.64
C ILE A 142 -18.69 -21.95 3.20
N PHE A 143 -18.80 -22.86 2.24
CA PHE A 143 -18.71 -22.57 0.81
C PHE A 143 -19.94 -23.04 0.03
N GLY A 144 -19.93 -22.83 -1.28
CA GLY A 144 -21.05 -23.17 -2.16
C GLY A 144 -22.07 -22.04 -2.29
N GLU A 145 -23.21 -22.33 -2.87
CA GLU A 145 -24.25 -21.35 -3.17
C GLU A 145 -25.38 -21.41 -2.15
N ILE A 146 -26.04 -20.29 -1.91
CA ILE A 146 -27.29 -20.28 -1.13
C ILE A 146 -28.35 -21.04 -1.92
N SER A 147 -28.91 -22.10 -1.31
CA SER A 147 -29.94 -22.90 -1.93
C SER A 147 -31.23 -22.10 -2.17
N ARG A 148 -32.01 -22.48 -3.21
CA ARG A 148 -33.35 -21.92 -3.47
C ARG A 148 -34.35 -22.26 -2.34
N GLU A 149 -34.07 -23.34 -1.62
CA GLU A 149 -34.88 -23.77 -0.48
C GLU A 149 -34.86 -22.78 0.69
N ILE A 150 -33.96 -21.79 0.69
CA ILE A 150 -33.93 -20.73 1.72
C ILE A 150 -35.27 -20.02 1.83
N GLY A 151 -36.04 -19.92 0.73
CA GLY A 151 -37.41 -19.37 0.72
C GLY A 151 -38.41 -20.11 1.57
N ASN A 152 -38.14 -21.34 2.01
CA ASN A 152 -39.02 -22.11 2.91
C ASN A 152 -39.01 -21.57 4.34
N LEU A 153 -37.96 -20.81 4.72
CA LEU A 153 -37.83 -20.22 6.06
C LEU A 153 -38.67 -18.95 6.20
N THR A 154 -39.97 -19.08 5.99
CA THR A 154 -40.90 -17.93 5.87
C THR A 154 -40.98 -17.06 7.14
N LEU A 155 -40.62 -17.58 8.31
CA LEU A 155 -40.57 -16.85 9.58
C LEU A 155 -39.19 -16.22 9.87
N LEU A 156 -38.21 -16.38 8.94
CA LEU A 156 -36.83 -15.86 9.15
C LEU A 156 -36.85 -14.33 9.25
N GLU A 157 -36.29 -13.82 10.34
CA GLU A 157 -36.11 -12.40 10.61
C GLU A 157 -34.68 -11.92 10.33
N GLU A 158 -33.69 -12.75 10.65
CA GLU A 158 -32.30 -12.38 10.43
C GLU A 158 -31.47 -13.49 9.79
N LEU A 159 -30.77 -13.15 8.72
CA LEU A 159 -29.82 -14.00 8.02
C LEU A 159 -28.43 -13.37 8.11
N VAL A 160 -27.55 -13.94 8.94
CA VAL A 160 -26.22 -13.40 9.22
C VAL A 160 -25.15 -14.43 8.84
N ILE A 161 -24.56 -14.26 7.65
CA ILE A 161 -23.70 -15.24 7.00
C ILE A 161 -22.40 -14.60 6.46
N TYR A 162 -22.03 -13.42 6.96
CA TYR A 162 -20.83 -12.70 6.52
C TYR A 162 -19.56 -13.45 6.87
N SER A 163 -18.46 -13.13 6.17
CA SER A 163 -17.12 -13.73 6.40
C SER A 163 -17.15 -15.26 6.29
N ASN A 164 -17.44 -15.73 5.07
CA ASN A 164 -17.42 -17.14 4.66
C ASN A 164 -16.86 -17.28 3.24
N ASN A 165 -16.90 -18.46 2.67
CA ASN A 165 -16.48 -18.76 1.30
C ASN A 165 -17.67 -18.99 0.35
N LEU A 166 -18.84 -18.38 0.64
CA LEU A 166 -20.06 -18.57 -0.14
C LEU A 166 -19.90 -17.94 -1.54
N THR A 167 -20.48 -18.60 -2.53
CA THR A 167 -20.39 -18.26 -3.95
C THR A 167 -21.79 -18.19 -4.59
N GLY A 168 -21.84 -18.03 -5.91
CA GLY A 168 -23.11 -17.99 -6.66
C GLY A 168 -23.87 -16.68 -6.49
N THR A 169 -25.17 -16.71 -6.64
CA THR A 169 -26.08 -15.54 -6.60
C THR A 169 -27.04 -15.63 -5.44
N ILE A 170 -27.61 -14.49 -5.04
CA ILE A 170 -28.75 -14.49 -4.12
C ILE A 170 -29.93 -15.11 -4.87
N PRO A 171 -30.55 -16.18 -4.35
CA PRO A 171 -31.66 -16.85 -5.05
C PRO A 171 -32.93 -16.00 -5.07
N VAL A 172 -33.69 -16.06 -6.15
CA VAL A 172 -34.98 -15.32 -6.30
C VAL A 172 -36.03 -15.69 -5.26
N SER A 173 -35.92 -16.88 -4.65
CA SER A 173 -36.79 -17.33 -3.55
C SER A 173 -36.64 -16.52 -2.26
N ILE A 174 -35.64 -15.64 -2.19
CA ILE A 174 -35.49 -14.67 -1.08
C ILE A 174 -36.77 -13.84 -0.88
N ARG A 175 -37.55 -13.59 -1.94
CA ARG A 175 -38.83 -12.87 -1.91
C ARG A 175 -39.87 -13.48 -0.98
N GLU A 176 -39.73 -14.77 -0.63
CA GLU A 176 -40.71 -15.46 0.24
C GLU A 176 -40.50 -15.10 1.72
N LEU A 177 -39.34 -14.51 2.07
CA LEU A 177 -38.97 -14.15 3.44
C LEU A 177 -39.56 -12.80 3.85
N LYS A 178 -40.88 -12.72 3.99
CA LYS A 178 -41.59 -11.46 4.28
C LYS A 178 -41.28 -10.85 5.65
N HIS A 179 -40.81 -11.66 6.60
CA HIS A 179 -40.41 -11.22 7.95
C HIS A 179 -38.93 -10.82 8.07
N LEU A 180 -38.15 -10.96 6.99
CA LEU A 180 -36.72 -10.71 7.00
C LEU A 180 -36.42 -9.23 7.22
N LYS A 181 -35.75 -8.94 8.33
CA LYS A 181 -35.30 -7.60 8.76
C LYS A 181 -33.86 -7.33 8.45
N VAL A 182 -33.02 -8.36 8.59
CA VAL A 182 -31.56 -8.22 8.48
C VAL A 182 -30.98 -9.27 7.53
N ILE A 183 -30.27 -8.80 6.52
CA ILE A 183 -29.36 -9.59 5.71
C ILE A 183 -27.95 -9.04 5.91
N ARG A 184 -27.04 -9.87 6.45
CA ARG A 184 -25.59 -9.59 6.52
C ARG A 184 -24.83 -10.73 5.87
N ALA A 185 -24.48 -10.55 4.60
CA ALA A 185 -23.79 -11.54 3.77
C ALA A 185 -22.48 -10.98 3.16
N GLY A 186 -21.90 -9.94 3.79
CA GLY A 186 -20.64 -9.35 3.39
C GLY A 186 -19.47 -10.32 3.53
N LEU A 187 -18.28 -9.95 2.98
CA LEU A 187 -17.06 -10.76 3.08
C LEU A 187 -17.27 -12.20 2.60
N ASN A 188 -17.76 -12.34 1.38
CA ASN A 188 -17.99 -13.62 0.69
C ASN A 188 -17.55 -13.51 -0.77
N TYR A 189 -17.90 -14.47 -1.60
CA TYR A 189 -17.61 -14.49 -3.03
C TYR A 189 -18.87 -14.50 -3.89
N PHE A 190 -19.96 -13.91 -3.41
CA PHE A 190 -21.22 -13.80 -4.18
C PHE A 190 -20.99 -13.05 -5.48
N THR A 191 -21.64 -13.49 -6.54
CA THR A 191 -21.54 -12.94 -7.90
C THR A 191 -22.91 -12.60 -8.48
N GLY A 192 -22.95 -12.09 -9.71
CA GLY A 192 -24.19 -11.74 -10.38
C GLY A 192 -24.82 -10.44 -9.86
N PRO A 193 -26.01 -10.07 -10.33
CA PRO A 193 -26.72 -8.88 -9.91
C PRO A 193 -27.41 -9.07 -8.56
N ILE A 194 -27.70 -7.97 -7.88
CA ILE A 194 -28.64 -7.96 -6.76
C ILE A 194 -30.03 -8.20 -7.35
N PRO A 195 -30.74 -9.28 -6.93
CA PRO A 195 -32.02 -9.61 -7.54
C PRO A 195 -33.09 -8.60 -7.14
N PRO A 196 -33.91 -8.10 -8.09
CA PRO A 196 -35.04 -7.19 -7.76
C PRO A 196 -36.02 -7.77 -6.74
N GLU A 197 -36.13 -9.08 -6.67
CA GLU A 197 -37.01 -9.83 -5.75
C GLU A 197 -36.70 -9.58 -4.28
N ILE A 198 -35.47 -9.12 -3.95
CA ILE A 198 -35.10 -8.74 -2.57
C ILE A 198 -35.99 -7.59 -2.06
N SER A 199 -36.53 -6.77 -2.97
CA SER A 199 -37.44 -5.68 -2.66
C SER A 199 -38.80 -6.14 -2.13
N GLU A 200 -39.11 -7.43 -2.23
CA GLU A 200 -40.33 -8.02 -1.71
C GLU A 200 -40.21 -8.46 -0.24
N CYS A 201 -39.01 -8.37 0.36
CA CYS A 201 -38.78 -8.50 1.80
C CYS A 201 -39.14 -7.18 2.50
N GLU A 202 -40.45 -6.84 2.56
CA GLU A 202 -40.92 -5.51 2.98
C GLU A 202 -40.52 -5.10 4.41
N SER A 203 -40.16 -6.07 5.26
CA SER A 203 -39.69 -5.83 6.63
C SER A 203 -38.21 -5.47 6.72
N LEU A 204 -37.46 -5.45 5.60
CA LEU A 204 -36.00 -5.35 5.60
C LEU A 204 -35.55 -3.98 6.11
N GLU A 205 -34.70 -4.00 7.14
CA GLU A 205 -34.07 -2.85 7.80
C GLU A 205 -32.61 -2.70 7.42
N ILE A 206 -31.90 -3.83 7.25
CA ILE A 206 -30.48 -3.85 6.92
C ILE A 206 -30.21 -4.75 5.73
N LEU A 207 -29.64 -4.19 4.66
CA LEU A 207 -29.10 -4.92 3.52
C LEU A 207 -27.58 -4.75 3.46
N GLY A 208 -26.84 -5.73 3.98
CA GLY A 208 -25.37 -5.75 4.08
C GLY A 208 -24.76 -6.81 3.17
N LEU A 209 -24.28 -6.40 1.99
CA LEU A 209 -23.65 -7.27 0.98
C LEU A 209 -22.23 -6.81 0.62
N ALA A 210 -21.60 -6.00 1.45
CA ALA A 210 -20.27 -5.45 1.20
C ALA A 210 -19.19 -6.52 1.01
N GLN A 211 -18.10 -6.18 0.31
CA GLN A 211 -16.96 -7.06 0.11
C GLN A 211 -17.33 -8.41 -0.52
N ASN A 212 -17.94 -8.31 -1.68
CA ASN A 212 -18.32 -9.45 -2.53
C ASN A 212 -17.92 -9.20 -3.98
N ARG A 213 -18.52 -9.92 -4.92
CA ARG A 213 -18.28 -9.77 -6.36
C ARG A 213 -19.60 -9.50 -7.11
N PHE A 214 -20.55 -8.85 -6.46
CA PHE A 214 -21.80 -8.45 -7.11
C PHE A 214 -21.51 -7.49 -8.26
N GLN A 215 -22.26 -7.64 -9.36
CA GLN A 215 -22.11 -6.85 -10.58
C GLN A 215 -23.46 -6.40 -11.12
N GLY A 216 -23.45 -5.50 -12.11
CA GLY A 216 -24.67 -4.93 -12.66
C GLY A 216 -25.16 -3.73 -11.86
N SER A 217 -26.35 -3.25 -12.16
CA SER A 217 -26.94 -2.04 -11.57
C SER A 217 -27.78 -2.34 -10.32
N LEU A 218 -27.97 -1.31 -9.50
CA LEU A 218 -28.93 -1.38 -8.38
C LEU A 218 -30.37 -1.47 -8.92
N PRO A 219 -31.19 -2.40 -8.39
CA PRO A 219 -32.60 -2.47 -8.75
C PRO A 219 -33.37 -1.24 -8.29
N ARG A 220 -34.16 -0.63 -9.17
CA ARG A 220 -35.08 0.48 -8.82
C ARG A 220 -36.14 0.05 -7.83
N GLU A 221 -36.48 -1.23 -7.83
CA GLU A 221 -37.46 -1.87 -6.96
C GLU A 221 -37.13 -1.75 -5.49
N LEU A 222 -35.83 -1.51 -5.14
CA LEU A 222 -35.41 -1.27 -3.76
C LEU A 222 -36.19 -0.16 -3.05
N GLN A 223 -36.80 0.80 -3.80
CA GLN A 223 -37.71 1.81 -3.24
C GLN A 223 -38.89 1.24 -2.47
N LYS A 224 -39.27 -0.04 -2.66
CA LYS A 224 -40.35 -0.69 -1.90
C LYS A 224 -39.99 -0.95 -0.44
N LEU A 225 -38.69 -1.03 -0.13
CA LEU A 225 -38.17 -1.33 1.20
C LEU A 225 -38.24 -0.09 2.12
N GLN A 226 -39.45 0.29 2.51
CA GLN A 226 -39.70 1.51 3.29
C GLN A 226 -39.14 1.44 4.72
N ASN A 227 -38.84 0.25 5.25
CA ASN A 227 -38.21 0.06 6.56
C ASN A 227 -36.71 0.05 6.50
N LEU A 228 -36.09 0.11 5.31
CA LEU A 228 -34.65 0.02 5.15
C LEU A 228 -33.94 1.26 5.74
N THR A 229 -33.08 1.00 6.72
CA THR A 229 -32.23 2.01 7.37
C THR A 229 -30.80 1.98 6.87
N ASN A 230 -30.28 0.79 6.54
CA ASN A 230 -28.89 0.61 6.14
C ASN A 230 -28.77 -0.12 4.80
N LEU A 231 -28.22 0.57 3.81
CA LEU A 231 -27.85 0.02 2.50
C LEU A 231 -26.33 -0.03 2.40
N ILE A 232 -25.74 -1.23 2.60
CA ILE A 232 -24.30 -1.43 2.74
C ILE A 232 -23.80 -2.37 1.65
N LEU A 233 -23.26 -1.81 0.54
CA LEU A 233 -22.87 -2.54 -0.67
C LEU A 233 -21.43 -2.24 -1.13
N TRP A 234 -20.61 -1.64 -0.27
CA TRP A 234 -19.27 -1.21 -0.62
C TRP A 234 -18.35 -2.39 -1.00
N GLN A 235 -17.31 -2.08 -1.78
CA GLN A 235 -16.30 -3.02 -2.28
C GLN A 235 -16.90 -4.22 -3.01
N ASN A 236 -17.54 -3.91 -4.15
CA ASN A 236 -18.14 -4.84 -5.10
C ASN A 236 -17.77 -4.43 -6.54
N PHE A 237 -18.38 -5.03 -7.54
CA PHE A 237 -18.27 -4.65 -8.96
C PHE A 237 -19.59 -4.09 -9.51
N LEU A 238 -20.39 -3.48 -8.64
CA LEU A 238 -21.65 -2.84 -9.03
C LEU A 238 -21.36 -1.66 -9.95
N SER A 239 -22.24 -1.45 -10.93
CA SER A 239 -22.03 -0.47 -12.00
C SER A 239 -23.33 0.18 -12.44
N GLY A 240 -23.29 1.06 -13.43
CA GLY A 240 -24.43 1.81 -13.89
C GLY A 240 -24.74 3.01 -12.99
N GLU A 241 -25.93 3.60 -13.17
CA GLU A 241 -26.35 4.77 -12.40
C GLU A 241 -26.92 4.38 -11.04
N ILE A 242 -26.80 5.25 -10.05
CA ILE A 242 -27.51 5.13 -8.78
C ILE A 242 -28.97 5.52 -9.05
N PRO A 243 -29.95 4.63 -8.84
CA PRO A 243 -31.35 4.92 -9.15
C PRO A 243 -31.89 6.09 -8.31
N PRO A 244 -32.54 7.10 -8.90
CA PRO A 244 -33.19 8.19 -8.17
C PRO A 244 -34.23 7.68 -7.14
N GLU A 245 -34.81 6.52 -7.40
CA GLU A 245 -35.79 5.85 -6.54
C GLU A 245 -35.28 5.53 -5.14
N ILE A 246 -33.91 5.44 -4.95
CA ILE A 246 -33.32 5.28 -3.62
C ILE A 246 -33.71 6.43 -2.69
N GLY A 247 -33.85 7.66 -3.23
CA GLY A 247 -34.31 8.82 -2.47
C GLY A 247 -35.76 8.73 -1.97
N ASN A 248 -36.50 7.71 -2.36
CA ASN A 248 -37.88 7.47 -1.86
C ASN A 248 -37.91 6.56 -0.61
N ILE A 249 -36.79 5.99 -0.18
CA ILE A 249 -36.68 5.16 1.04
C ILE A 249 -36.43 6.09 2.22
N SER A 250 -37.49 6.70 2.78
CA SER A 250 -37.42 7.81 3.73
C SER A 250 -36.65 7.49 5.04
N ASN A 251 -36.54 6.24 5.42
CA ASN A 251 -35.93 5.78 6.67
C ASN A 251 -34.43 5.50 6.54
N LEU A 252 -33.83 5.68 5.36
CA LEU A 252 -32.39 5.45 5.19
C LEU A 252 -31.57 6.37 6.09
N GLU A 253 -30.73 5.74 6.91
CA GLU A 253 -29.75 6.37 7.77
C GLU A 253 -28.33 6.24 7.23
N VAL A 254 -28.00 5.10 6.58
CA VAL A 254 -26.68 4.81 6.05
C VAL A 254 -26.78 4.33 4.60
N ILE A 255 -26.06 5.01 3.73
CA ILE A 255 -25.80 4.59 2.34
C ILE A 255 -24.28 4.43 2.19
N ALA A 256 -23.82 3.20 1.98
CA ALA A 256 -22.42 2.87 1.77
C ALA A 256 -22.26 2.09 0.47
N LEU A 257 -21.91 2.82 -0.61
CA LEU A 257 -21.75 2.32 -1.97
C LEU A 257 -20.31 2.49 -2.50
N HIS A 258 -19.39 2.89 -1.63
CA HIS A 258 -17.99 3.17 -2.01
C HIS A 258 -17.26 1.93 -2.54
N GLU A 259 -16.15 2.16 -3.24
CA GLU A 259 -15.34 1.11 -3.87
C GLU A 259 -16.16 0.20 -4.80
N ASN A 260 -16.84 0.82 -5.77
CA ASN A 260 -17.60 0.17 -6.82
C ASN A 260 -17.30 0.81 -8.19
N SER A 261 -18.13 0.59 -9.19
CA SER A 261 -18.01 1.17 -10.53
C SER A 261 -19.28 1.96 -10.92
N PHE A 262 -19.96 2.56 -9.95
CA PHE A 262 -21.14 3.40 -10.24
C PHE A 262 -20.75 4.60 -11.08
N SER A 263 -21.56 4.94 -12.06
CA SER A 263 -21.34 6.02 -13.04
C SER A 263 -22.60 6.87 -13.20
N GLY A 264 -22.54 7.87 -14.08
CA GLY A 264 -23.65 8.81 -14.23
C GLY A 264 -23.68 9.86 -13.13
N PHE A 265 -24.84 10.48 -12.93
CA PHE A 265 -25.01 11.60 -12.02
C PHE A 265 -25.40 11.16 -10.61
N LEU A 266 -24.98 11.93 -9.62
CA LEU A 266 -25.49 11.79 -8.26
C LEU A 266 -26.96 12.23 -8.21
N PRO A 267 -27.93 11.35 -7.82
CA PRO A 267 -29.34 11.70 -7.84
C PRO A 267 -29.69 12.83 -6.86
N LYS A 268 -30.35 13.87 -7.33
CA LYS A 268 -30.86 14.95 -6.46
C LYS A 268 -31.90 14.49 -5.46
N GLU A 269 -32.56 13.38 -5.74
CA GLU A 269 -33.57 12.74 -4.90
C GLU A 269 -33.00 12.25 -3.57
N LEU A 270 -31.67 12.05 -3.47
CA LEU A 270 -31.00 11.79 -2.19
C LEU A 270 -31.23 12.90 -1.16
N GLY A 271 -31.46 14.13 -1.60
CA GLY A 271 -31.82 15.25 -0.74
C GLY A 271 -33.20 15.13 -0.04
N LYS A 272 -34.00 14.10 -0.36
CA LYS A 272 -35.25 13.81 0.35
C LYS A 272 -35.01 13.00 1.65
N LEU A 273 -33.84 12.42 1.81
CA LEU A 273 -33.50 11.51 2.91
C LEU A 273 -33.16 12.30 4.18
N SER A 274 -34.16 12.82 4.87
CA SER A 274 -33.99 13.64 6.07
C SER A 274 -33.39 12.90 7.27
N GLN A 275 -33.45 11.56 7.29
CA GLN A 275 -32.88 10.70 8.34
C GLN A 275 -31.44 10.26 8.02
N LEU A 276 -30.93 10.57 6.83
CA LEU A 276 -29.61 10.14 6.38
C LEU A 276 -28.52 10.72 7.30
N LYS A 277 -27.74 9.83 7.92
CA LYS A 277 -26.62 10.13 8.81
C LYS A 277 -25.27 10.00 8.09
N LYS A 278 -25.15 8.99 7.21
CA LYS A 278 -23.87 8.67 6.52
C LYS A 278 -24.12 8.41 5.04
N LEU A 279 -23.38 9.14 4.21
CA LEU A 279 -23.38 8.99 2.76
C LEU A 279 -21.97 8.72 2.28
N TYR A 280 -21.63 7.48 1.95
CA TYR A 280 -20.33 7.05 1.48
C TYR A 280 -20.43 6.51 0.06
N ILE A 281 -20.00 7.29 -0.92
CA ILE A 281 -20.02 6.92 -2.35
C ILE A 281 -18.66 7.16 -3.00
N TYR A 282 -17.61 7.28 -2.19
CA TYR A 282 -16.24 7.51 -2.66
C TYR A 282 -15.69 6.33 -3.47
N THR A 283 -14.61 6.57 -4.23
CA THR A 283 -13.97 5.58 -5.11
C THR A 283 -14.97 4.91 -6.06
N ASN A 284 -15.58 5.75 -6.93
CA ASN A 284 -16.51 5.34 -7.98
C ASN A 284 -16.21 6.11 -9.30
N LEU A 285 -17.12 6.06 -10.27
CA LEU A 285 -16.98 6.72 -11.57
C LEU A 285 -18.06 7.79 -11.79
N LEU A 286 -18.65 8.31 -10.70
CA LEU A 286 -19.73 9.31 -10.77
C LEU A 286 -19.22 10.60 -11.43
N ASN A 287 -20.03 11.20 -12.26
CA ASN A 287 -19.73 12.44 -12.96
C ASN A 287 -20.84 13.51 -12.78
N GLY A 288 -20.68 14.66 -13.44
CA GLY A 288 -21.61 15.77 -13.29
C GLY A 288 -21.43 16.53 -11.99
N THR A 289 -22.46 17.24 -11.56
CA THR A 289 -22.40 18.15 -10.41
C THR A 289 -22.92 17.51 -9.14
N ILE A 290 -22.43 17.96 -7.99
CA ILE A 290 -23.03 17.63 -6.69
C ILE A 290 -24.39 18.35 -6.60
N PRO A 291 -25.50 17.64 -6.38
CA PRO A 291 -26.82 18.26 -6.27
C PRO A 291 -26.91 19.17 -5.03
N ARG A 292 -27.40 20.38 -5.21
CA ARG A 292 -27.66 21.30 -4.10
C ARG A 292 -28.68 20.75 -3.09
N GLU A 293 -29.56 19.88 -3.55
CA GLU A 293 -30.59 19.22 -2.74
C GLU A 293 -30.00 18.36 -1.60
N LEU A 294 -28.72 17.94 -1.71
CA LEU A 294 -28.03 17.25 -0.61
C LEU A 294 -27.98 18.09 0.68
N GLY A 295 -28.00 19.43 0.57
CA GLY A 295 -28.11 20.32 1.72
C GLY A 295 -29.38 20.14 2.56
N ASN A 296 -30.39 19.45 2.04
CA ASN A 296 -31.63 19.12 2.77
C ASN A 296 -31.49 17.88 3.69
N CYS A 297 -30.40 17.11 3.60
CA CYS A 297 -30.12 15.98 4.49
C CYS A 297 -29.75 16.47 5.89
N SER A 298 -30.71 17.04 6.62
CA SER A 298 -30.48 17.76 7.88
C SER A 298 -29.91 16.91 9.01
N SER A 299 -30.03 15.58 8.96
CA SER A 299 -29.47 14.64 9.95
C SER A 299 -28.06 14.16 9.58
N ALA A 300 -27.50 14.58 8.42
CA ALA A 300 -26.24 14.05 7.96
C ALA A 300 -25.07 14.46 8.89
N LEU A 301 -24.28 13.45 9.22
CA LEU A 301 -23.08 13.58 10.05
C LEU A 301 -21.82 13.45 9.18
N GLU A 302 -21.86 12.62 8.15
CA GLU A 302 -20.71 12.29 7.34
C GLU A 302 -21.12 12.18 5.87
N ILE A 303 -20.46 12.93 5.02
CA ILE A 303 -20.62 12.88 3.56
C ILE A 303 -19.22 12.69 2.95
N ASP A 304 -19.04 11.58 2.25
CA ASP A 304 -17.82 11.28 1.52
C ASP A 304 -18.16 10.91 0.06
N LEU A 305 -17.79 11.81 -0.86
CA LEU A 305 -17.94 11.67 -2.31
C LEU A 305 -16.58 11.72 -3.01
N SER A 306 -15.50 11.53 -2.29
CA SER A 306 -14.13 11.60 -2.80
C SER A 306 -13.85 10.54 -3.87
N GLU A 307 -12.74 10.69 -4.57
CA GLU A 307 -12.26 9.75 -5.59
C GLU A 307 -13.34 9.39 -6.65
N ASN A 308 -13.92 10.44 -7.25
CA ASN A 308 -14.92 10.33 -8.31
C ASN A 308 -14.54 11.23 -9.50
N ARG A 309 -15.49 11.49 -10.40
CA ARG A 309 -15.33 12.39 -11.54
C ARG A 309 -16.30 13.57 -11.47
N LEU A 310 -16.71 13.94 -10.26
CA LEU A 310 -17.65 15.04 -10.03
C LEU A 310 -17.03 16.37 -10.46
N SER A 311 -17.85 17.22 -11.03
CA SER A 311 -17.43 18.50 -11.62
C SER A 311 -18.37 19.65 -11.21
N GLY A 312 -18.15 20.84 -11.74
CA GLY A 312 -18.92 22.02 -11.34
C GLY A 312 -18.50 22.56 -9.98
N THR A 313 -19.34 23.37 -9.37
CA THR A 313 -19.04 24.07 -8.11
C THR A 313 -19.49 23.24 -6.90
N VAL A 314 -18.81 23.39 -5.77
CA VAL A 314 -19.28 22.90 -4.48
C VAL A 314 -20.56 23.66 -4.11
N PRO A 315 -21.69 22.96 -3.84
CA PRO A 315 -22.94 23.64 -3.47
C PRO A 315 -22.85 24.32 -2.11
N ARG A 316 -23.23 25.59 -2.04
CA ARG A 316 -23.29 26.32 -0.77
C ARG A 316 -24.29 25.72 0.22
N GLU A 317 -25.30 25.04 -0.29
CA GLU A 317 -26.35 24.38 0.48
C GLU A 317 -25.82 23.29 1.41
N LEU A 318 -24.64 22.71 1.12
CA LEU A 318 -23.97 21.78 2.05
C LEU A 318 -23.63 22.47 3.40
N GLY A 319 -23.41 23.79 3.40
CA GLY A 319 -23.20 24.58 4.60
C GLY A 319 -24.43 24.68 5.53
N TRP A 320 -25.59 24.24 5.07
CA TRP A 320 -26.84 24.28 5.85
C TRP A 320 -27.07 22.99 6.69
N ILE A 321 -26.17 22.00 6.59
CA ILE A 321 -26.28 20.73 7.34
C ILE A 321 -25.71 20.91 8.73
N PRO A 322 -26.53 21.06 9.79
CA PRO A 322 -26.08 21.65 11.05
C PRO A 322 -25.11 20.77 11.87
N ASN A 323 -25.17 19.45 11.67
CA ASN A 323 -24.42 18.47 12.48
C ASN A 323 -23.33 17.75 11.67
N LEU A 324 -22.99 18.26 10.48
CA LEU A 324 -22.00 17.63 9.63
C LEU A 324 -20.61 17.65 10.29
N ARG A 325 -19.98 16.49 10.43
CA ARG A 325 -18.69 16.27 11.08
C ARG A 325 -17.58 15.95 10.08
N LEU A 326 -17.94 15.30 8.97
CA LEU A 326 -17.01 14.93 7.92
C LEU A 326 -17.58 15.33 6.57
N LEU A 327 -16.77 16.07 5.81
CA LEU A 327 -17.06 16.40 4.42
C LEU A 327 -15.82 16.15 3.57
N HIS A 328 -15.83 15.06 2.82
CA HIS A 328 -14.76 14.68 1.89
C HIS A 328 -15.25 14.75 0.44
N LEU A 329 -14.60 15.61 -0.34
CA LEU A 329 -14.86 15.80 -1.76
C LEU A 329 -13.55 15.75 -2.58
N PHE A 330 -12.48 15.24 -1.98
CA PHE A 330 -11.14 15.22 -2.60
C PHE A 330 -11.08 14.30 -3.82
N GLU A 331 -10.07 14.52 -4.67
CA GLU A 331 -9.85 13.74 -5.89
C GLU A 331 -11.08 13.68 -6.80
N ASN A 332 -11.49 14.89 -7.24
CA ASN A 332 -12.58 15.12 -8.18
C ASN A 332 -12.16 16.22 -9.22
N PHE A 333 -13.10 16.72 -10.00
CA PHE A 333 -12.90 17.82 -10.95
C PHE A 333 -13.73 19.07 -10.56
N LEU A 334 -13.89 19.31 -9.25
CA LEU A 334 -14.64 20.44 -8.73
C LEU A 334 -13.91 21.74 -9.03
N GLN A 335 -14.67 22.78 -9.41
CA GLN A 335 -14.13 24.05 -9.86
C GLN A 335 -14.84 25.25 -9.21
N GLY A 336 -14.34 26.46 -9.46
CA GLY A 336 -14.88 27.68 -8.86
C GLY A 336 -14.42 27.87 -7.43
N SER A 337 -15.02 28.85 -6.74
CA SER A 337 -14.63 29.20 -5.38
C SER A 337 -15.27 28.29 -4.34
N ILE A 338 -14.60 28.12 -3.21
CA ILE A 338 -15.14 27.42 -2.03
C ILE A 338 -16.24 28.32 -1.43
N PRO A 339 -17.47 27.81 -1.23
CA PRO A 339 -18.56 28.59 -0.65
C PRO A 339 -18.27 28.99 0.81
N LYS A 340 -18.49 30.25 1.14
CA LYS A 340 -18.29 30.76 2.51
C LYS A 340 -19.26 30.13 3.54
N GLU A 341 -20.43 29.69 3.08
CA GLU A 341 -21.46 29.04 3.86
C GLU A 341 -20.94 27.73 4.52
N LEU A 342 -19.91 27.10 3.96
CA LEU A 342 -19.27 25.96 4.61
C LEU A 342 -18.56 26.32 5.94
N GLY A 343 -18.25 27.60 6.16
CA GLY A 343 -17.75 28.12 7.43
C GLY A 343 -18.80 28.18 8.56
N GLU A 344 -20.07 27.89 8.25
CA GLU A 344 -21.16 27.80 9.23
C GLU A 344 -21.26 26.40 9.88
N LEU A 345 -20.53 25.41 9.35
CA LEU A 345 -20.50 24.01 9.82
C LEU A 345 -19.67 23.88 11.12
N THR A 346 -20.15 24.44 12.22
CA THR A 346 -19.38 24.50 13.48
C THR A 346 -19.06 23.13 14.10
N GLN A 347 -19.77 22.08 13.70
CA GLN A 347 -19.51 20.68 14.12
C GLN A 347 -18.55 19.93 13.20
N LEU A 348 -18.02 20.57 12.16
CA LEU A 348 -17.12 19.93 11.21
C LEU A 348 -15.75 19.65 11.84
N HIS A 349 -15.32 18.38 11.82
CA HIS A 349 -14.02 17.92 12.32
C HIS A 349 -13.04 17.69 11.17
N ASN A 350 -13.49 16.97 10.15
CA ASN A 350 -12.66 16.56 9.02
C ASN A 350 -13.20 17.17 7.73
N PHE A 351 -12.37 18.02 7.11
CA PHE A 351 -12.74 18.74 5.90
C PHE A 351 -11.65 18.59 4.83
N ASP A 352 -11.97 17.86 3.76
CA ASP A 352 -11.02 17.61 2.66
C ASP A 352 -11.65 17.92 1.29
N LEU A 353 -11.09 18.94 0.62
CA LEU A 353 -11.40 19.32 -0.76
C LEU A 353 -10.15 19.21 -1.66
N SER A 354 -9.12 18.53 -1.22
CA SER A 354 -7.84 18.43 -1.94
C SER A 354 -7.99 17.78 -3.30
N ILE A 355 -7.00 18.00 -4.17
CA ILE A 355 -6.93 17.43 -5.53
C ILE A 355 -8.21 17.67 -6.31
N ASN A 356 -8.43 18.93 -6.55
CA ASN A 356 -9.51 19.45 -7.39
C ASN A 356 -8.96 20.60 -8.25
N ILE A 357 -9.81 21.33 -8.94
CA ILE A 357 -9.45 22.53 -9.72
C ILE A 357 -10.13 23.78 -9.15
N LEU A 358 -10.27 23.83 -7.81
CA LEU A 358 -10.88 24.95 -7.08
C LEU A 358 -10.02 26.20 -7.19
N THR A 359 -10.66 27.34 -7.29
CA THR A 359 -10.06 28.66 -7.45
C THR A 359 -10.54 29.66 -6.39
N GLY A 360 -10.04 30.90 -6.43
CA GLY A 360 -10.41 31.93 -5.44
C GLY A 360 -9.74 31.73 -4.10
N SER A 361 -10.20 32.44 -3.08
CA SER A 361 -9.58 32.42 -1.75
C SER A 361 -10.23 31.42 -0.79
N ILE A 362 -9.46 30.99 0.21
CA ILE A 362 -10.02 30.28 1.37
C ILE A 362 -10.96 31.24 2.09
N PRO A 363 -12.25 30.86 2.31
CA PRO A 363 -13.21 31.74 2.96
C PRO A 363 -12.77 32.17 4.36
N LEU A 364 -12.97 33.44 4.68
CA LEU A 364 -12.64 33.98 6.00
C LEU A 364 -13.46 33.31 7.12
N GLU A 365 -14.65 32.85 6.78
CA GLU A 365 -15.59 32.17 7.67
C GLU A 365 -15.04 30.83 8.21
N PHE A 366 -14.02 30.25 7.56
CA PHE A 366 -13.38 29.01 8.07
C PHE A 366 -12.70 29.18 9.43
N GLN A 367 -12.37 30.41 9.81
CA GLN A 367 -11.90 30.69 11.19
C GLN A 367 -12.99 30.47 12.27
N ASN A 368 -14.26 30.29 11.88
CA ASN A 368 -15.38 30.03 12.78
C ASN A 368 -15.64 28.54 13.02
N LEU A 369 -14.94 27.64 12.33
CA LEU A 369 -15.06 26.18 12.46
C LEU A 369 -14.42 25.74 13.78
N THR A 370 -15.20 25.73 14.86
CA THR A 370 -14.68 25.50 16.23
C THR A 370 -14.28 24.09 16.54
N CYS A 371 -14.88 23.10 15.85
CA CYS A 371 -14.57 21.67 16.02
C CYS A 371 -13.55 21.14 14.99
N LEU A 372 -13.00 22.01 14.14
CA LEU A 372 -12.13 21.59 13.04
C LEU A 372 -10.81 21.02 13.56
N GLU A 373 -10.55 19.76 13.24
CA GLU A 373 -9.32 19.02 13.56
C GLU A 373 -8.43 18.84 12.33
N GLU A 374 -9.04 18.61 11.18
CA GLU A 374 -8.31 18.36 9.92
C GLU A 374 -8.87 19.25 8.80
N LEU A 375 -7.99 20.00 8.17
CA LEU A 375 -8.29 20.79 6.97
C LEU A 375 -7.29 20.47 5.85
N GLN A 376 -7.77 19.92 4.76
CA GLN A 376 -6.97 19.57 3.60
C GLN A 376 -7.56 20.21 2.35
N LEU A 377 -6.80 21.14 1.74
CA LEU A 377 -7.16 21.87 0.51
C LEU A 377 -6.02 21.79 -0.53
N PHE A 378 -5.07 20.87 -0.34
CA PHE A 378 -3.87 20.79 -1.18
C PHE A 378 -4.21 20.40 -2.63
N ASP A 379 -3.30 20.72 -3.54
CA ASP A 379 -3.43 20.41 -4.97
C ASP A 379 -4.71 20.98 -5.59
N ASN A 380 -4.80 22.32 -5.54
CA ASN A 380 -5.85 23.14 -6.11
C ASN A 380 -5.24 24.41 -6.74
N HIS A 381 -6.06 25.33 -7.16
CA HIS A 381 -5.64 26.63 -7.71
C HIS A 381 -6.05 27.79 -6.79
N LEU A 382 -6.13 27.53 -5.47
CA LEU A 382 -6.54 28.54 -4.50
C LEU A 382 -5.52 29.68 -4.43
N GLU A 383 -6.01 30.91 -4.28
CA GLU A 383 -5.21 32.13 -4.23
C GLU A 383 -5.56 32.98 -3.01
N GLY A 384 -4.92 34.13 -2.86
CA GLY A 384 -5.17 35.02 -1.72
C GLY A 384 -4.48 34.56 -0.44
N HIS A 385 -4.94 35.03 0.69
CA HIS A 385 -4.31 34.81 1.98
C HIS A 385 -4.95 33.66 2.75
N ILE A 386 -4.14 32.96 3.53
CA ILE A 386 -4.68 32.02 4.55
C ILE A 386 -5.39 32.88 5.62
N PRO A 387 -6.63 32.54 6.03
CA PRO A 387 -7.35 33.28 7.06
C PRO A 387 -6.52 33.45 8.34
N TYR A 388 -6.34 34.70 8.80
CA TYR A 388 -5.40 35.04 9.87
C TYR A 388 -5.67 34.33 11.22
N LEU A 389 -6.95 34.07 11.53
CA LEU A 389 -7.38 33.43 12.78
C LEU A 389 -7.68 31.93 12.61
N ILE A 390 -7.29 31.30 11.51
CA ILE A 390 -7.42 29.85 11.34
C ILE A 390 -6.62 29.14 12.44
N GLY A 391 -7.20 28.13 13.09
CA GLY A 391 -6.63 27.45 14.24
C GLY A 391 -6.70 28.25 15.56
N TYR A 392 -7.29 29.46 15.55
CA TYR A 392 -7.45 30.25 16.78
C TYR A 392 -8.57 29.70 17.68
N ASN A 393 -9.66 29.23 17.10
CA ASN A 393 -10.85 28.72 17.80
C ASN A 393 -11.02 27.20 17.72
N SER A 394 -10.12 26.50 17.11
CA SER A 394 -10.21 25.04 16.87
C SER A 394 -8.94 24.30 17.25
N ASN A 395 -9.07 23.05 17.63
CA ASN A 395 -7.96 22.14 17.96
C ASN A 395 -7.35 21.51 16.70
N LEU A 396 -6.88 22.34 15.78
CA LEU A 396 -6.36 21.91 14.50
C LEU A 396 -5.15 20.99 14.70
N SER A 397 -5.25 19.77 14.22
CA SER A 397 -4.21 18.74 14.29
C SER A 397 -3.50 18.54 12.94
N VAL A 398 -4.23 18.66 11.84
CA VAL A 398 -3.73 18.51 10.47
C VAL A 398 -4.14 19.71 9.62
N LEU A 399 -3.15 20.35 8.99
CA LEU A 399 -3.38 21.40 8.01
C LEU A 399 -2.52 21.14 6.77
N ASP A 400 -3.14 20.83 5.65
CA ASP A 400 -2.46 20.77 4.36
C ASP A 400 -3.10 21.71 3.32
N LEU A 401 -2.37 22.77 3.00
CA LEU A 401 -2.73 23.73 1.96
C LEU A 401 -1.70 23.76 0.82
N SER A 402 -0.85 22.74 0.74
CA SER A 402 0.26 22.69 -0.23
C SER A 402 -0.22 22.65 -1.67
N ALA A 403 0.67 22.99 -2.59
CA ALA A 403 0.42 23.01 -4.03
C ALA A 403 -0.82 23.82 -4.40
N ASN A 404 -0.77 25.11 -4.05
CA ASN A 404 -1.75 26.15 -4.39
C ASN A 404 -1.04 27.44 -4.84
N ASN A 405 -1.79 28.51 -5.04
CA ASN A 405 -1.26 29.83 -5.39
C ASN A 405 -1.37 30.83 -4.20
N LEU A 406 -1.42 30.32 -2.97
CA LEU A 406 -1.61 31.15 -1.76
C LEU A 406 -0.45 32.12 -1.54
N VAL A 407 -0.78 33.32 -1.09
CA VAL A 407 0.16 34.40 -0.79
C VAL A 407 0.05 34.86 0.66
N GLY A 408 0.95 35.75 1.09
CA GLY A 408 0.91 36.32 2.43
C GLY A 408 1.78 35.57 3.43
N SER A 409 1.59 35.84 4.71
CA SER A 409 2.34 35.23 5.79
C SER A 409 1.62 34.00 6.37
N ILE A 410 2.39 33.09 6.97
CA ILE A 410 1.84 31.97 7.72
C ILE A 410 1.09 32.52 8.96
N PRO A 411 -0.16 32.09 9.23
CA PRO A 411 -0.95 32.56 10.37
C PRO A 411 -0.26 32.25 11.71
N PRO A 412 -0.30 33.18 12.70
CA PRO A 412 0.47 33.04 13.93
C PRO A 412 -0.15 32.06 14.94
N TYR A 413 -1.42 31.68 14.78
CA TYR A 413 -2.18 30.97 15.80
C TYR A 413 -2.40 29.50 15.51
N LEU A 414 -1.82 28.94 14.48
CA LEU A 414 -2.04 27.56 13.99
C LEU A 414 -1.81 26.48 15.07
N CYS A 415 -0.97 26.73 16.06
CA CYS A 415 -0.69 25.77 17.14
C CYS A 415 -1.03 26.36 18.53
N ARG A 416 -2.11 27.11 18.64
CA ARG A 416 -2.50 27.77 19.91
C ARG A 416 -2.76 26.75 21.02
N TYR A 417 -3.41 25.65 20.72
CA TYR A 417 -3.80 24.60 21.67
C TYR A 417 -2.75 23.49 21.82
N GLN A 418 -1.64 23.58 21.11
CA GLN A 418 -0.58 22.55 21.10
C GLN A 418 -1.02 21.18 20.55
N ASP A 419 -2.02 21.15 19.65
CA ASP A 419 -2.55 19.92 19.06
C ASP A 419 -2.07 19.70 17.61
N LEU A 420 -1.48 20.71 16.97
CA LEU A 420 -1.02 20.63 15.58
C LEU A 420 0.13 19.62 15.44
N ILE A 421 -0.12 18.55 14.71
CA ILE A 421 0.81 17.43 14.47
C ILE A 421 1.46 17.54 13.09
N PHE A 422 0.67 17.92 12.10
CA PHE A 422 1.08 17.99 10.69
C PHE A 422 0.74 19.35 10.09
N LEU A 423 1.76 20.02 9.54
CA LEU A 423 1.60 21.26 8.80
C LEU A 423 2.31 21.18 7.46
N SER A 424 1.56 21.26 6.39
CA SER A 424 2.08 21.32 5.01
C SER A 424 1.53 22.54 4.29
N LEU A 425 2.42 23.49 3.96
CA LEU A 425 2.13 24.70 3.19
C LEU A 425 3.04 24.80 1.94
N GLY A 426 3.68 23.70 1.57
CA GLY A 426 4.65 23.66 0.48
C GLY A 426 4.07 24.03 -0.87
N SER A 427 4.93 24.43 -1.80
CA SER A 427 4.54 24.75 -3.19
C SER A 427 3.42 25.81 -3.27
N ASN A 428 3.68 26.96 -2.65
CA ASN A 428 2.84 28.15 -2.64
C ASN A 428 3.67 29.41 -2.94
N ARG A 429 3.15 30.58 -2.66
CA ARG A 429 3.84 31.87 -2.80
C ARG A 429 3.90 32.62 -1.47
N LEU A 430 3.95 31.88 -0.36
CA LEU A 430 3.98 32.45 0.99
C LEU A 430 5.31 33.15 1.26
N PHE A 431 5.29 34.26 1.99
CA PHE A 431 6.47 35.04 2.34
C PHE A 431 6.53 35.36 3.85
N GLY A 432 7.60 36.01 4.29
CA GLY A 432 7.84 36.32 5.69
C GLY A 432 8.53 35.17 6.41
N ASN A 433 8.50 35.22 7.74
CA ASN A 433 9.23 34.28 8.60
C ASN A 433 8.29 33.21 9.17
N ILE A 434 8.86 32.11 9.68
CA ILE A 434 8.12 31.13 10.48
C ILE A 434 7.59 31.85 11.75
N PRO A 435 6.26 31.86 12.01
CA PRO A 435 5.68 32.59 13.12
C PRO A 435 6.02 31.96 14.48
N PHE A 436 5.96 32.79 15.54
CA PHE A 436 6.33 32.36 16.88
C PHE A 436 5.50 31.16 17.39
N GLY A 437 4.19 31.11 17.09
CA GLY A 437 3.33 30.00 17.50
C GLY A 437 3.81 28.64 17.01
N LEU A 438 4.35 28.55 15.77
CA LEU A 438 4.90 27.30 15.25
C LEU A 438 6.25 26.95 15.87
N LYS A 439 7.07 27.95 16.22
CA LYS A 439 8.37 27.72 16.86
C LYS A 439 8.27 27.07 18.24
N THR A 440 7.13 27.19 18.91
CA THR A 440 6.87 26.65 20.25
C THR A 440 5.88 25.48 20.25
N CYS A 441 5.49 24.99 19.10
CA CYS A 441 4.48 23.94 18.89
C CYS A 441 5.03 22.56 19.23
N LYS A 442 4.96 22.14 20.50
CA LYS A 442 5.57 20.88 20.97
C LYS A 442 4.93 19.61 20.40
N SER A 443 3.67 19.67 19.97
CA SER A 443 2.95 18.57 19.32
C SER A 443 3.44 18.29 17.92
N LEU A 444 4.09 19.27 17.25
CA LEU A 444 4.42 19.24 15.84
C LEU A 444 5.40 18.11 15.49
N LYS A 445 5.00 17.24 14.59
CA LYS A 445 5.82 16.13 14.07
C LYS A 445 6.35 16.40 12.67
N GLN A 446 5.60 17.10 11.84
CA GLN A 446 5.99 17.38 10.45
C GLN A 446 5.73 18.85 10.12
N LEU A 447 6.76 19.53 9.66
CA LEU A 447 6.74 20.92 9.19
C LEU A 447 7.26 20.98 7.76
N MET A 448 6.36 21.12 6.79
CA MET A 448 6.63 21.10 5.36
C MET A 448 6.27 22.44 4.73
N LEU A 449 7.26 23.30 4.51
CA LEU A 449 7.13 24.66 3.97
C LEU A 449 7.89 24.83 2.65
N GLY A 450 8.39 23.76 2.03
CA GLY A 450 9.22 23.80 0.83
C GLY A 450 8.51 24.46 -0.36
N GLY A 451 9.28 25.11 -1.26
CA GLY A 451 8.71 25.70 -2.47
C GLY A 451 7.88 26.96 -2.20
N ASN A 452 8.42 27.92 -1.44
CA ASN A 452 7.78 29.19 -1.10
C ASN A 452 8.75 30.39 -1.24
N LEU A 453 8.37 31.55 -0.75
CA LEU A 453 9.20 32.76 -0.71
C LEU A 453 9.56 33.15 0.73
N LEU A 454 9.56 32.18 1.65
CA LEU A 454 9.80 32.41 3.06
C LEU A 454 11.25 32.84 3.31
N THR A 455 11.44 33.70 4.31
CA THR A 455 12.72 34.33 4.66
C THR A 455 13.08 34.11 6.12
N GLY A 456 14.23 34.62 6.55
CA GLY A 456 14.73 34.58 7.91
C GLY A 456 15.74 33.46 8.14
N SER A 457 16.11 33.25 9.39
CA SER A 457 17.00 32.17 9.82
C SER A 457 16.24 31.07 10.54
N LEU A 458 16.87 29.91 10.71
CA LEU A 458 16.32 28.87 11.59
C LEU A 458 16.24 29.37 13.03
N PRO A 459 15.05 29.50 13.60
CA PRO A 459 14.90 30.06 14.94
C PRO A 459 15.32 29.08 16.02
N VAL A 460 15.93 29.60 17.09
CA VAL A 460 16.46 28.77 18.18
C VAL A 460 15.38 27.98 18.93
N GLU A 461 14.16 28.51 18.97
CA GLU A 461 13.03 27.84 19.60
C GLU A 461 12.63 26.54 18.89
N LEU A 462 12.87 26.44 17.58
CA LEU A 462 12.56 25.25 16.79
C LEU A 462 13.26 23.98 17.32
N TYR A 463 14.47 24.15 17.93
CA TYR A 463 15.25 23.04 18.47
C TYR A 463 14.69 22.48 19.79
N GLN A 464 13.62 23.05 20.31
CA GLN A 464 12.88 22.54 21.46
C GLN A 464 11.75 21.58 21.05
N LEU A 465 11.44 21.46 19.74
CA LEU A 465 10.37 20.63 19.22
C LEU A 465 10.84 19.17 19.11
N GLN A 466 10.98 18.50 20.24
CA GLN A 466 11.54 17.15 20.30
C GLN A 466 10.72 16.08 19.55
N ASN A 467 9.43 16.33 19.29
CA ASN A 467 8.57 15.45 18.52
C ASN A 467 8.75 15.60 17.00
N LEU A 468 9.51 16.60 16.56
CA LEU A 468 9.68 16.89 15.13
C LEU A 468 10.43 15.76 14.43
N SER A 469 9.79 15.13 13.49
CA SER A 469 10.34 14.03 12.67
C SER A 469 10.67 14.47 11.24
N SER A 470 10.05 15.53 10.72
CA SER A 470 10.35 16.09 9.39
C SER A 470 10.39 17.61 9.45
N LEU A 471 11.49 18.19 8.94
CA LEU A 471 11.67 19.62 8.69
C LEU A 471 12.04 19.81 7.22
N GLU A 472 11.09 20.30 6.43
CA GLU A 472 11.24 20.46 4.97
C GLU A 472 10.95 21.92 4.59
N ILE A 473 12.02 22.70 4.39
CA ILE A 473 11.94 24.12 4.05
C ILE A 473 12.74 24.45 2.77
N HIS A 474 12.99 23.44 1.97
CA HIS A 474 13.73 23.54 0.69
C HIS A 474 13.06 24.53 -0.26
N GLN A 475 13.81 25.06 -1.24
CA GLN A 475 13.31 25.99 -2.26
C GLN A 475 12.58 27.19 -1.65
N ASN A 476 13.31 27.92 -0.81
CA ASN A 476 12.85 29.13 -0.14
C ASN A 476 13.95 30.24 -0.16
N ARG A 477 13.83 31.25 0.67
CA ARG A 477 14.82 32.32 0.81
C ARG A 477 15.37 32.39 2.23
N PHE A 478 15.39 31.25 2.95
CA PHE A 478 16.00 31.17 4.28
C PHE A 478 17.50 31.41 4.19
N SER A 479 18.08 32.04 5.21
CA SER A 479 19.50 32.40 5.25
C SER A 479 20.07 32.23 6.66
N GLY A 480 21.35 32.50 6.84
CA GLY A 480 22.04 32.34 8.12
C GLY A 480 22.76 31.00 8.25
N TYR A 481 23.21 30.67 9.45
CA TYR A 481 23.92 29.43 9.76
C TYR A 481 22.93 28.30 10.08
N ILE A 482 23.38 27.07 9.89
CA ILE A 482 22.75 25.90 10.53
C ILE A 482 23.29 25.83 11.95
N PRO A 483 22.49 26.19 12.99
CA PRO A 483 23.03 26.26 14.34
C PRO A 483 23.25 24.89 14.98
N PRO A 484 24.21 24.74 15.91
CA PRO A 484 24.45 23.51 16.68
C PRO A 484 23.20 22.96 17.38
N GLY A 485 22.26 23.82 17.74
CA GLY A 485 20.98 23.42 18.32
C GLY A 485 20.17 22.41 17.51
N ILE A 486 20.43 22.27 16.20
CA ILE A 486 19.74 21.28 15.35
C ILE A 486 19.92 19.86 15.90
N GLY A 487 21.08 19.54 16.49
CA GLY A 487 21.36 18.24 17.09
C GLY A 487 20.48 17.85 18.28
N LYS A 488 19.63 18.77 18.79
CA LYS A 488 18.64 18.47 19.84
C LYS A 488 17.36 17.82 19.33
N LEU A 489 17.14 17.82 18.02
CA LEU A 489 15.98 17.21 17.37
C LEU A 489 16.18 15.71 17.16
N GLY A 490 16.40 14.95 18.23
CA GLY A 490 16.78 13.54 18.20
C GLY A 490 15.82 12.61 17.45
N ASN A 491 14.55 13.00 17.27
CA ASN A 491 13.54 12.24 16.54
C ASN A 491 13.50 12.57 15.03
N LEU A 492 14.37 13.52 14.58
CA LEU A 492 14.32 13.99 13.20
C LEU A 492 14.77 12.89 12.22
N LYS A 493 13.91 12.59 11.27
CA LYS A 493 14.15 11.61 10.21
C LYS A 493 14.45 12.28 8.86
N ARG A 494 13.90 13.45 8.64
CA ARG A 494 14.06 14.19 7.38
C ARG A 494 14.44 15.64 7.66
N LEU A 495 15.56 16.08 7.08
CA LEU A 495 16.03 17.45 7.12
C LEU A 495 16.34 17.92 5.70
N LEU A 496 15.41 18.66 5.09
CA LEU A 496 15.49 19.13 3.71
C LEU A 496 15.55 20.66 3.69
N LEU A 497 16.75 21.18 3.47
CA LEU A 497 17.06 22.62 3.46
C LEU A 497 17.58 23.10 2.09
N SER A 498 17.55 22.26 1.04
CA SER A 498 18.15 22.57 -0.26
C SER A 498 17.55 23.83 -0.90
N ASP A 499 18.28 24.43 -1.83
CA ASP A 499 17.84 25.60 -2.61
C ASP A 499 17.38 26.75 -1.71
N ASN A 500 18.29 27.22 -0.86
CA ASN A 500 18.15 28.35 0.03
C ASN A 500 19.42 29.23 0.03
N TYR A 501 19.58 30.12 0.99
CA TYR A 501 20.74 30.99 1.14
C TYR A 501 21.51 30.70 2.44
N PHE A 502 21.47 29.47 2.95
CA PHE A 502 22.27 29.09 4.13
C PHE A 502 23.76 29.17 3.82
N PHE A 503 24.54 29.60 4.81
CA PHE A 503 25.99 29.73 4.70
C PHE A 503 26.70 29.28 5.97
N GLY A 504 28.06 29.25 5.96
CA GLY A 504 28.86 28.75 7.07
C GLY A 504 29.06 27.25 7.02
N GLN A 505 29.31 26.60 8.13
CA GLN A 505 29.68 25.20 8.22
C GLN A 505 28.50 24.31 8.65
N ILE A 506 28.56 23.02 8.34
CA ILE A 506 27.71 22.00 8.96
C ILE A 506 28.19 21.85 10.40
N PRO A 507 27.32 22.04 11.42
CA PRO A 507 27.74 21.87 12.81
C PRO A 507 27.97 20.37 13.12
N PRO A 508 29.02 20.03 13.89
CA PRO A 508 29.31 18.64 14.30
C PRO A 508 28.13 17.96 15.01
N GLU A 509 27.29 18.73 15.69
CA GLU A 509 26.10 18.24 16.38
C GLU A 509 25.06 17.61 15.45
N ILE A 510 25.23 17.71 14.14
CA ILE A 510 24.42 16.95 13.16
C ILE A 510 24.51 15.44 13.41
N GLY A 511 25.68 14.96 13.92
CA GLY A 511 25.89 13.56 14.28
C GLY A 511 25.00 13.06 15.43
N ASN A 512 24.35 13.95 16.18
CA ASN A 512 23.38 13.59 17.22
C ASN A 512 22.01 13.15 16.65
N LEU A 513 21.77 13.40 15.36
CA LEU A 513 20.52 13.04 14.67
C LEU A 513 20.53 11.58 14.23
N THR A 514 20.68 10.65 15.17
CA THR A 514 20.82 9.21 14.88
C THR A 514 19.61 8.56 14.20
N GLN A 515 18.46 9.24 14.16
CA GLN A 515 17.26 8.81 13.47
C GLN A 515 17.16 9.34 12.03
N LEU A 516 18.15 10.15 11.59
CA LEU A 516 18.10 10.80 10.29
C LEU A 516 18.17 9.78 9.15
N VAL A 517 17.22 9.87 8.22
CA VAL A 517 17.06 9.01 7.03
C VAL A 517 17.39 9.80 5.76
N ALA A 518 16.99 11.06 5.69
CA ALA A 518 17.24 11.93 4.55
C ALA A 518 17.82 13.27 5.01
N PHE A 519 18.98 13.62 4.49
CA PHE A 519 19.64 14.89 4.70
C PHE A 519 20.00 15.54 3.36
N ASN A 520 19.35 16.64 3.05
CA ASN A 520 19.59 17.40 1.84
C ASN A 520 19.76 18.89 2.16
N ILE A 521 20.97 19.40 1.91
CA ILE A 521 21.33 20.81 2.04
C ILE A 521 21.97 21.35 0.75
N SER A 522 21.69 20.67 -0.37
CA SER A 522 22.25 21.03 -1.68
C SER A 522 21.83 22.44 -2.11
N SER A 523 22.56 23.03 -3.05
CA SER A 523 22.24 24.34 -3.63
C SER A 523 22.10 25.43 -2.57
N ASN A 524 23.15 25.62 -1.76
CA ASN A 524 23.28 26.65 -0.74
C ASN A 524 24.67 27.32 -0.81
N GLY A 525 24.98 28.19 0.15
CA GLY A 525 26.30 28.82 0.30
C GLY A 525 27.16 28.22 1.40
N LEU A 526 26.93 26.95 1.77
CA LEU A 526 27.63 26.27 2.87
C LEU A 526 29.08 26.00 2.50
N SER A 527 30.00 26.09 3.50
CA SER A 527 31.44 26.02 3.29
C SER A 527 32.14 25.26 4.44
N GLY A 528 33.46 25.17 4.44
CA GLY A 528 34.22 24.40 5.41
C GLY A 528 34.22 22.92 5.12
N GLY A 529 34.73 22.12 6.06
CA GLY A 529 34.81 20.66 5.95
C GLY A 529 33.49 19.99 6.25
N ILE A 530 33.31 18.78 5.71
CA ILE A 530 32.21 17.87 6.12
C ILE A 530 32.59 17.28 7.47
N PRO A 531 31.77 17.42 8.53
CA PRO A 531 32.14 16.90 9.86
C PRO A 531 32.11 15.36 9.88
N HIS A 532 33.12 14.76 10.52
CA HIS A 532 33.21 13.30 10.63
C HIS A 532 32.07 12.70 11.48
N GLU A 533 31.50 13.50 12.40
CA GLU A 533 30.35 13.13 13.24
C GLU A 533 29.11 12.79 12.40
N LEU A 534 29.03 13.24 11.14
CA LEU A 534 27.95 12.86 10.23
C LEU A 534 27.88 11.33 10.04
N GLY A 535 29.01 10.61 10.16
CA GLY A 535 29.07 9.15 10.15
C GLY A 535 28.26 8.48 11.27
N ASN A 536 27.90 9.19 12.35
CA ASN A 536 27.05 8.67 13.41
C ASN A 536 25.57 8.54 13.01
N CYS A 537 25.15 9.16 11.91
CA CYS A 537 23.78 9.08 11.39
C CYS A 537 23.56 7.76 10.63
N ILE A 538 23.78 6.62 11.27
CA ILE A 538 23.81 5.29 10.63
C ILE A 538 22.52 4.86 9.93
N LYS A 539 21.38 5.54 10.17
CA LYS A 539 20.09 5.31 9.48
C LYS A 539 19.96 6.06 8.17
N LEU A 540 20.96 6.89 7.82
CA LEU A 540 20.90 7.74 6.65
C LEU A 540 20.87 6.89 5.37
N GLN A 541 19.87 7.14 4.54
CA GLN A 541 19.68 6.52 3.23
C GLN A 541 20.00 7.49 2.10
N ARG A 542 19.75 8.78 2.31
CA ARG A 542 19.96 9.82 1.29
C ARG A 542 20.73 10.99 1.86
N LEU A 543 21.90 11.23 1.27
CA LEU A 543 22.76 12.36 1.59
C LEU A 543 23.04 13.18 0.33
N ASP A 544 22.57 14.43 0.32
CA ASP A 544 22.83 15.37 -0.77
C ASP A 544 23.43 16.68 -0.21
N LEU A 545 24.72 16.85 -0.45
CA LEU A 545 25.51 18.03 -0.10
C LEU A 545 25.96 18.82 -1.36
N SER A 546 25.44 18.47 -2.53
CA SER A 546 25.90 19.01 -3.81
C SER A 546 25.67 20.52 -3.95
N ARG A 547 26.39 21.17 -4.87
CA ARG A 547 26.24 22.59 -5.20
C ARG A 547 26.38 23.50 -3.98
N ASN A 548 27.49 23.37 -3.28
CA ASN A 548 27.90 24.19 -2.14
C ASN A 548 29.36 24.65 -2.31
N GLN A 549 29.99 25.07 -1.23
CA GLN A 549 31.40 25.50 -1.23
C GLN A 549 32.23 24.66 -0.22
N PHE A 550 31.87 23.38 -0.03
CA PHE A 550 32.56 22.50 0.89
C PHE A 550 34.03 22.32 0.47
N THR A 551 34.96 22.28 1.45
CA THR A 551 36.39 22.18 1.28
C THR A 551 36.96 21.08 2.20
N GLY A 552 38.26 20.82 2.12
CA GLY A 552 38.90 19.75 2.90
C GLY A 552 38.68 18.38 2.32
N SER A 553 39.10 17.32 3.00
CA SER A 553 38.91 15.93 2.59
C SER A 553 37.56 15.40 2.98
N LEU A 554 37.07 14.42 2.22
CA LEU A 554 35.90 13.63 2.59
C LEU A 554 36.26 12.72 3.78
N PRO A 555 35.55 12.77 4.91
CA PRO A 555 35.81 11.92 6.06
C PRO A 555 35.63 10.43 5.76
N GLU A 556 36.50 9.58 6.29
CA GLU A 556 36.39 8.12 6.14
C GLU A 556 35.11 7.56 6.78
N GLU A 557 34.60 8.24 7.80
CA GLU A 557 33.37 7.90 8.54
C GLU A 557 32.11 7.93 7.68
N ILE A 558 32.14 8.56 6.50
CA ILE A 558 31.04 8.46 5.54
C ILE A 558 30.83 6.99 5.10
N GLY A 559 31.90 6.18 5.06
CA GLY A 559 31.81 4.73 4.81
C GLY A 559 31.07 3.93 5.90
N TRP A 560 30.80 4.52 7.08
CA TRP A 560 30.01 3.87 8.13
C TRP A 560 28.49 3.94 7.89
N LEU A 561 28.04 4.74 6.94
CA LEU A 561 26.64 4.94 6.59
C LEU A 561 26.12 3.77 5.74
N VAL A 562 26.21 2.54 6.23
CA VAL A 562 25.91 1.29 5.51
C VAL A 562 24.48 1.20 4.94
N ASN A 563 23.57 2.06 5.37
CA ASN A 563 22.22 2.15 4.84
C ASN A 563 22.08 3.13 3.67
N LEU A 564 23.17 3.78 3.27
CA LEU A 564 23.12 4.84 2.26
C LEU A 564 22.83 4.27 0.87
N GLU A 565 21.77 4.79 0.24
CA GLU A 565 21.31 4.47 -1.11
C GLU A 565 21.73 5.54 -2.13
N LEU A 566 21.89 6.78 -1.66
CA LEU A 566 22.22 7.92 -2.49
C LEU A 566 23.24 8.83 -1.80
N LEU A 567 24.36 9.07 -2.47
CA LEU A 567 25.40 10.02 -2.05
C LEU A 567 25.67 11.03 -3.15
N LYS A 568 25.35 12.31 -2.89
CA LYS A 568 25.62 13.44 -3.81
C LYS A 568 26.51 14.48 -3.15
N LEU A 569 27.70 14.65 -3.72
CA LEU A 569 28.73 15.62 -3.31
C LEU A 569 29.14 16.54 -4.47
N SER A 570 28.50 16.43 -5.63
CA SER A 570 28.92 17.13 -6.86
C SER A 570 28.93 18.65 -6.70
N ASP A 571 29.74 19.31 -7.51
CA ASP A 571 29.84 20.78 -7.60
C ASP A 571 30.18 21.42 -6.25
N ASN A 572 31.34 21.02 -5.67
CA ASN A 572 31.90 21.54 -4.45
C ASN A 572 33.41 21.85 -4.66
N ARG A 573 34.16 22.05 -3.60
CA ARG A 573 35.62 22.25 -3.60
C ARG A 573 36.32 21.22 -2.71
N ILE A 574 35.80 20.00 -2.62
CA ILE A 574 36.32 18.93 -1.79
C ILE A 574 37.65 18.46 -2.39
N THR A 575 38.67 18.28 -1.53
CA THR A 575 40.03 17.94 -1.91
C THR A 575 40.44 16.58 -1.31
N GLY A 576 41.69 16.16 -1.53
CA GLY A 576 42.22 14.89 -1.02
C GLY A 576 41.81 13.69 -1.88
N GLU A 577 42.07 12.51 -1.37
CA GLU A 577 41.77 11.25 -2.04
C GLU A 577 40.34 10.81 -1.76
N ILE A 578 39.82 9.97 -2.63
CA ILE A 578 38.52 9.31 -2.41
C ILE A 578 38.74 8.22 -1.35
N PRO A 579 38.03 8.23 -0.21
CA PRO A 579 38.21 7.20 0.82
C PRO A 579 37.86 5.81 0.32
N SER A 580 38.73 4.82 0.56
CA SER A 580 38.49 3.41 0.24
C SER A 580 37.28 2.84 1.02
N THR A 581 37.00 3.41 2.20
CA THR A 581 35.86 3.06 3.05
C THR A 581 34.50 3.25 2.36
N LEU A 582 34.40 4.06 1.29
CA LEU A 582 33.17 4.16 0.49
C LEU A 582 32.78 2.81 -0.14
N GLY A 583 33.76 1.89 -0.37
CA GLY A 583 33.46 0.54 -0.87
C GLY A 583 32.59 -0.32 0.06
N SER A 584 32.43 0.07 1.34
CA SER A 584 31.54 -0.63 2.30
C SER A 584 30.08 -0.24 2.19
N LEU A 585 29.71 0.72 1.35
CA LEU A 585 28.32 1.18 1.17
C LEU A 585 27.54 0.24 0.25
N ASP A 586 27.33 -0.98 0.69
CA ASP A 586 26.75 -2.09 -0.08
C ASP A 586 25.30 -1.89 -0.57
N ARG A 587 24.64 -0.81 -0.13
CA ARG A 587 23.28 -0.43 -0.57
C ARG A 587 23.26 0.75 -1.54
N LEU A 588 24.43 1.30 -1.86
CA LEU A 588 24.49 2.51 -2.67
C LEU A 588 24.06 2.22 -4.12
N THR A 589 23.07 2.97 -4.58
CA THR A 589 22.54 2.90 -5.95
C THR A 589 23.01 4.04 -6.84
N GLU A 590 23.38 5.18 -6.25
CA GLU A 590 23.86 6.38 -6.95
C GLU A 590 24.97 7.07 -6.19
N LEU A 591 26.13 7.28 -6.87
CA LEU A 591 27.28 8.01 -6.34
C LEU A 591 27.64 9.16 -7.27
N GLN A 592 27.45 10.41 -6.81
CA GLN A 592 27.71 11.63 -7.55
C GLN A 592 28.76 12.48 -6.82
N MET A 593 29.99 12.52 -7.35
CA MET A 593 31.12 13.26 -6.78
C MET A 593 31.80 14.16 -7.82
N GLY A 594 31.21 14.32 -8.98
CA GLY A 594 31.76 15.13 -10.06
C GLY A 594 31.84 16.61 -9.72
N GLY A 595 32.73 17.35 -10.39
CA GLY A 595 32.88 18.79 -10.17
C GLY A 595 33.50 19.14 -8.81
N ASN A 596 34.54 18.43 -8.40
CA ASN A 596 35.29 18.66 -7.18
C ASN A 596 36.84 18.78 -7.44
N LEU A 597 37.61 18.69 -6.42
CA LEU A 597 39.10 18.76 -6.48
C LEU A 597 39.73 17.47 -5.93
N PHE A 598 39.03 16.33 -5.99
CA PHE A 598 39.56 15.03 -5.59
C PHE A 598 40.81 14.70 -6.39
N SER A 599 41.81 14.12 -5.74
CA SER A 599 43.12 13.75 -6.31
C SER A 599 43.49 12.31 -5.93
N GLY A 600 44.64 11.84 -6.38
CA GLY A 600 45.04 10.45 -6.13
C GLY A 600 44.36 9.45 -7.07
N ALA A 601 44.51 8.16 -6.78
CA ALA A 601 43.96 7.09 -7.59
C ALA A 601 42.46 6.81 -7.26
N ILE A 602 41.75 6.24 -8.21
CA ILE A 602 40.42 5.70 -7.97
C ILE A 602 40.58 4.45 -7.09
N PRO A 603 39.94 4.37 -5.89
CA PRO A 603 40.03 3.21 -5.02
C PRO A 603 39.45 1.96 -5.68
N VAL A 604 40.17 0.83 -5.59
CA VAL A 604 39.72 -0.47 -6.12
C VAL A 604 38.43 -0.95 -5.40
N GLU A 605 38.26 -0.52 -4.17
CA GLU A 605 37.12 -0.83 -3.29
C GLU A 605 35.81 -0.31 -3.85
N LEU A 606 35.78 0.73 -4.70
CA LEU A 606 34.57 1.18 -5.38
C LEU A 606 33.96 0.08 -6.25
N GLY A 607 34.77 -0.89 -6.72
CA GLY A 607 34.31 -2.09 -7.41
C GLY A 607 33.50 -3.07 -6.53
N GLN A 608 33.45 -2.86 -5.22
CA GLN A 608 32.66 -3.66 -4.28
C GLN A 608 31.18 -3.19 -4.20
N LEU A 609 30.89 -1.99 -4.71
CA LEU A 609 29.54 -1.40 -4.73
C LEU A 609 28.61 -2.09 -5.75
N THR A 610 28.42 -3.38 -5.63
CA THR A 610 27.70 -4.19 -6.63
C THR A 610 26.22 -3.82 -6.79
N THR A 611 25.66 -3.07 -5.86
CA THR A 611 24.30 -2.50 -5.91
C THR A 611 24.23 -1.19 -6.68
N LEU A 612 25.35 -0.59 -7.06
CA LEU A 612 25.41 0.68 -7.76
C LEU A 612 24.79 0.52 -9.16
N GLN A 613 23.66 1.17 -9.35
CA GLN A 613 22.85 1.00 -10.54
C GLN A 613 22.79 2.26 -11.39
N ILE A 614 22.39 3.38 -10.79
CA ILE A 614 22.03 4.59 -11.55
C ILE A 614 23.27 5.25 -12.15
N ALA A 615 24.22 5.62 -11.30
CA ALA A 615 25.43 6.28 -11.77
C ALA A 615 26.62 6.18 -10.82
N LEU A 616 27.79 6.06 -11.38
CA LEU A 616 29.08 6.43 -10.77
C LEU A 616 29.63 7.65 -11.50
N ASN A 617 29.57 8.81 -10.86
CA ASN A 617 30.10 10.06 -11.42
C ASN A 617 31.22 10.63 -10.54
N ILE A 618 32.43 10.56 -11.03
CA ILE A 618 33.63 11.18 -10.45
C ILE A 618 34.36 12.07 -11.48
N SER A 619 33.59 12.54 -12.50
CA SER A 619 34.12 13.44 -13.54
C SER A 619 34.53 14.80 -13.01
N HIS A 620 35.22 15.58 -13.82
CA HIS A 620 35.66 16.95 -13.47
C HIS A 620 36.37 17.03 -12.12
N ASN A 621 37.40 16.22 -11.94
CA ASN A 621 38.27 16.16 -10.75
C ASN A 621 39.76 16.21 -11.13
N ARG A 622 40.67 15.88 -10.20
CA ARG A 622 42.11 15.79 -10.44
C ARG A 622 42.60 14.36 -10.21
N LEU A 623 41.77 13.35 -10.44
CA LEU A 623 42.11 11.95 -10.22
C LEU A 623 43.17 11.51 -11.22
N SER A 624 44.09 10.71 -10.72
CA SER A 624 45.27 10.21 -11.45
C SER A 624 45.39 8.68 -11.35
N GLY A 625 46.45 8.10 -11.90
CA GLY A 625 46.60 6.64 -11.91
C GLY A 625 45.70 5.95 -12.91
N THR A 626 45.62 4.63 -12.85
CA THR A 626 44.87 3.79 -13.80
C THR A 626 43.43 3.60 -13.38
N ILE A 627 42.56 3.35 -14.35
CA ILE A 627 41.16 2.93 -14.08
C ILE A 627 41.20 1.51 -13.48
N PRO A 628 40.67 1.28 -12.27
CA PRO A 628 40.63 -0.06 -11.66
C PRO A 628 39.81 -1.04 -12.46
N LYS A 629 40.32 -2.22 -12.76
CA LYS A 629 39.60 -3.32 -13.41
C LYS A 629 38.38 -3.79 -12.59
N ASP A 630 38.44 -3.54 -11.28
CA ASP A 630 37.39 -3.94 -10.32
C ASP A 630 36.09 -3.19 -10.54
N LEU A 631 36.07 -2.03 -11.21
CA LEU A 631 34.88 -1.35 -11.64
C LEU A 631 34.02 -2.21 -12.60
N GLY A 632 34.64 -3.17 -13.30
CA GLY A 632 33.94 -4.17 -14.11
C GLY A 632 33.07 -5.16 -13.31
N LYS A 633 33.12 -5.14 -11.95
CA LYS A 633 32.21 -5.91 -11.09
C LYS A 633 30.83 -5.26 -10.91
N LEU A 634 30.69 -3.98 -11.29
CA LEU A 634 29.46 -3.18 -11.12
C LEU A 634 28.42 -3.54 -12.21
N GLN A 635 27.97 -4.79 -12.24
CA GLN A 635 27.14 -5.34 -13.34
C GLN A 635 25.81 -4.63 -13.53
N MET A 636 25.32 -3.91 -12.52
CA MET A 636 24.06 -3.16 -12.56
C MET A 636 24.25 -1.70 -13.03
N LEU A 637 25.49 -1.21 -13.18
CA LEU A 637 25.77 0.18 -13.45
C LEU A 637 25.30 0.63 -14.82
N GLU A 638 24.46 1.68 -14.86
CA GLU A 638 23.94 2.27 -16.09
C GLU A 638 24.78 3.41 -16.63
N SER A 639 25.37 4.22 -15.75
CA SER A 639 26.13 5.41 -16.16
C SER A 639 27.45 5.51 -15.42
N LEU A 640 28.54 5.62 -16.18
CA LEU A 640 29.91 5.81 -15.68
C LEU A 640 30.50 7.09 -16.27
N TYR A 641 30.83 8.07 -15.40
CA TYR A 641 31.43 9.35 -15.78
C TYR A 641 32.79 9.51 -15.09
N LEU A 642 33.88 9.37 -15.85
CA LEU A 642 35.28 9.56 -15.44
C LEU A 642 35.96 10.70 -16.22
N ASN A 643 35.21 11.39 -17.08
CA ASN A 643 35.79 12.44 -17.95
C ASN A 643 36.35 13.61 -17.15
N ASP A 644 37.24 14.38 -17.83
CA ASP A 644 37.85 15.60 -17.28
C ASP A 644 38.65 15.31 -15.98
N ASN A 645 39.62 14.35 -16.07
CA ASN A 645 40.52 13.94 -15.01
C ASN A 645 41.97 13.81 -15.54
N GLN A 646 42.87 13.24 -14.78
CA GLN A 646 44.28 13.01 -15.17
C GLN A 646 44.59 11.49 -15.21
N LEU A 647 43.58 10.66 -15.53
CA LEU A 647 43.69 9.20 -15.56
C LEU A 647 44.65 8.77 -16.70
N VAL A 648 45.47 7.74 -16.41
CA VAL A 648 46.51 7.21 -17.33
C VAL A 648 46.31 5.70 -17.58
N GLY A 649 47.06 5.14 -18.53
CA GLY A 649 47.04 3.72 -18.85
C GLY A 649 45.84 3.29 -19.70
N GLU A 650 45.66 2.00 -19.84
CA GLU A 650 44.64 1.42 -20.72
C GLU A 650 43.22 1.38 -20.10
N ILE A 651 42.21 1.39 -20.96
CA ILE A 651 40.81 1.17 -20.54
C ILE A 651 40.66 -0.33 -20.24
N PRO A 652 40.29 -0.74 -18.99
CA PRO A 652 40.06 -2.13 -18.67
C PRO A 652 38.93 -2.76 -19.49
N ALA A 653 39.17 -3.90 -20.14
CA ALA A 653 38.17 -4.59 -20.94
C ALA A 653 36.91 -4.98 -20.11
N SER A 654 37.11 -5.26 -18.82
CA SER A 654 36.04 -5.59 -17.89
C SER A 654 34.95 -4.52 -17.77
N ILE A 655 35.29 -3.23 -18.01
CA ILE A 655 34.26 -2.16 -18.02
C ILE A 655 33.35 -2.29 -19.24
N GLY A 656 33.90 -2.69 -20.38
CA GLY A 656 33.12 -2.92 -21.59
C GLY A 656 32.28 -4.21 -21.57
N GLU A 657 32.44 -5.06 -20.56
CA GLU A 657 31.64 -6.26 -20.30
C GLU A 657 30.46 -5.99 -19.38
N LEU A 658 30.31 -4.76 -18.87
CA LEU A 658 29.15 -4.36 -18.06
C LEU A 658 27.88 -4.39 -18.90
N LEU A 659 26.98 -5.33 -18.60
CA LEU A 659 25.77 -5.59 -19.41
C LEU A 659 24.74 -4.46 -19.34
N SER A 660 24.70 -3.75 -18.21
CA SER A 660 23.73 -2.67 -17.95
C SER A 660 24.24 -1.28 -18.39
N LEU A 661 25.50 -1.16 -18.83
CA LEU A 661 26.12 0.13 -19.09
C LEU A 661 25.55 0.81 -20.35
N LEU A 662 24.86 1.91 -20.16
CA LEU A 662 24.24 2.71 -21.22
C LEU A 662 25.12 3.90 -21.61
N VAL A 663 25.77 4.52 -20.63
CA VAL A 663 26.61 5.69 -20.81
C VAL A 663 27.97 5.46 -20.15
N CYS A 664 29.04 5.68 -20.92
CA CYS A 664 30.39 5.69 -20.35
C CYS A 664 31.15 6.86 -20.96
N ASN A 665 31.49 7.86 -20.16
CA ASN A 665 32.26 9.00 -20.61
C ASN A 665 33.65 8.99 -19.96
N LEU A 666 34.68 8.78 -20.78
CA LEU A 666 36.11 8.74 -20.42
C LEU A 666 36.91 9.88 -21.06
N SER A 667 36.22 10.82 -21.71
CA SER A 667 36.85 11.91 -22.45
C SER A 667 37.72 12.81 -21.58
N ASN A 668 38.68 13.50 -22.19
CA ASN A 668 39.57 14.46 -21.52
C ASN A 668 40.36 13.87 -20.34
N ASN A 669 41.12 12.82 -20.62
CA ASN A 669 42.08 12.16 -19.71
C ASN A 669 43.41 11.94 -20.43
N ASN A 670 44.35 11.22 -19.83
CA ASN A 670 45.64 10.85 -20.41
C ASN A 670 45.69 9.33 -20.70
N LEU A 671 44.52 8.74 -21.09
CA LEU A 671 44.43 7.31 -21.36
C LEU A 671 45.17 6.94 -22.66
N GLU A 672 45.70 5.71 -22.70
CA GLU A 672 46.46 5.17 -23.82
C GLU A 672 46.02 3.78 -24.25
N GLY A 673 46.52 3.25 -25.36
CA GLY A 673 46.19 1.94 -25.87
C GLY A 673 44.91 1.92 -26.71
N ALA A 674 44.40 0.71 -26.99
CA ALA A 674 43.22 0.52 -27.82
C ALA A 674 41.93 0.56 -26.97
N VAL A 675 40.89 1.22 -27.48
CA VAL A 675 39.58 1.10 -26.89
C VAL A 675 39.11 -0.36 -27.04
N PRO A 676 38.78 -1.06 -25.94
CA PRO A 676 38.38 -2.46 -26.01
C PRO A 676 37.17 -2.70 -26.94
N ASN A 677 37.28 -3.75 -27.76
CA ASN A 677 36.24 -4.10 -28.74
C ASN A 677 35.10 -4.91 -28.10
N THR A 678 34.33 -4.28 -27.24
CA THR A 678 33.22 -4.92 -26.50
C THR A 678 31.87 -4.39 -26.97
N PRO A 679 30.78 -5.15 -26.80
CA PRO A 679 29.43 -4.72 -27.23
C PRO A 679 28.96 -3.37 -26.65
N ALA A 680 29.35 -3.06 -25.41
CA ALA A 680 29.01 -1.79 -24.76
C ALA A 680 29.73 -0.64 -25.48
N PHE A 681 31.04 -0.72 -25.68
CA PHE A 681 31.81 0.37 -26.28
C PHE A 681 31.59 0.55 -27.78
N GLN A 682 31.14 -0.51 -28.50
CA GLN A 682 30.77 -0.39 -29.92
C GLN A 682 29.52 0.48 -30.15
N LYS A 683 28.66 0.60 -29.15
CA LYS A 683 27.42 1.39 -29.21
C LYS A 683 27.61 2.86 -28.78
N MET A 684 28.77 3.20 -28.18
CA MET A 684 29.03 4.51 -27.63
C MET A 684 29.56 5.47 -28.70
N ASP A 685 29.21 6.75 -28.56
CA ASP A 685 29.76 7.79 -29.41
C ASP A 685 31.27 7.96 -29.15
N SER A 686 32.02 8.19 -30.22
CA SER A 686 33.48 8.44 -30.14
C SER A 686 33.82 9.68 -29.32
N THR A 687 32.90 10.62 -29.15
CA THR A 687 33.07 11.78 -28.26
C THR A 687 33.34 11.39 -26.80
N ASN A 688 32.82 10.23 -26.37
CA ASN A 688 33.04 9.69 -25.02
C ASN A 688 34.50 9.30 -24.72
N PHE A 689 35.31 9.16 -25.73
CA PHE A 689 36.73 8.83 -25.62
C PHE A 689 37.66 9.97 -26.08
N ALA A 690 37.08 11.08 -26.59
CA ALA A 690 37.81 12.22 -27.14
C ALA A 690 38.71 12.88 -26.08
N GLY A 691 39.74 13.58 -26.51
CA GLY A 691 40.66 14.28 -25.58
C GLY A 691 41.66 13.35 -24.88
N ASN A 692 41.79 12.09 -25.29
CA ASN A 692 42.84 11.15 -24.85
C ASN A 692 43.79 10.91 -25.99
N ASN A 693 44.96 11.58 -25.94
CA ASN A 693 45.93 11.57 -27.07
C ASN A 693 46.60 10.21 -27.30
N GLY A 694 46.57 9.31 -26.31
CA GLY A 694 47.18 7.97 -26.37
C GLY A 694 46.21 6.88 -26.84
N LEU A 695 44.90 7.16 -26.97
CA LEU A 695 43.90 6.17 -27.35
C LEU A 695 43.86 5.98 -28.88
N CYS A 696 43.75 4.73 -29.30
CA CYS A 696 43.53 4.36 -30.69
C CYS A 696 42.24 3.55 -30.91
N LYS A 697 41.76 3.55 -32.18
CA LYS A 697 40.54 2.90 -32.56
C LYS A 697 40.63 1.38 -32.39
N SER A 698 39.60 0.74 -31.93
CA SER A 698 39.54 -0.73 -31.81
C SER A 698 39.88 -1.45 -33.12
N GLY A 699 40.81 -2.44 -33.04
CA GLY A 699 41.24 -3.26 -34.19
C GLY A 699 42.46 -2.76 -34.97
N SER A 700 43.11 -1.65 -34.56
CA SER A 700 44.33 -1.17 -35.17
C SER A 700 45.57 -1.87 -34.58
N TYR A 701 46.33 -2.63 -35.39
CA TYR A 701 47.58 -3.30 -34.96
C TYR A 701 48.74 -2.31 -34.69
N HIS A 702 48.56 -1.03 -35.04
CA HIS A 702 49.52 0.05 -34.74
C HIS A 702 48.75 1.28 -34.26
N CYS A 703 48.96 1.70 -33.04
CA CYS A 703 48.38 2.89 -32.42
C CYS A 703 48.98 4.21 -33.02
N HIS A 704 48.95 4.41 -34.34
CA HIS A 704 49.36 5.64 -35.01
C HIS A 704 48.21 6.49 -35.55
N SER A 705 46.96 6.08 -35.41
CA SER A 705 45.81 6.92 -35.79
C SER A 705 45.07 7.35 -34.54
N THR A 706 45.47 8.52 -34.03
CA THR A 706 44.77 9.19 -32.92
C THR A 706 43.29 9.44 -33.24
N ILE A 707 42.43 9.25 -32.27
CA ILE A 707 41.05 9.73 -32.33
C ILE A 707 41.14 11.26 -32.57
N PRO A 708 40.52 11.83 -33.63
CA PRO A 708 40.68 13.24 -33.93
C PRO A 708 40.13 14.07 -32.76
N SER A 709 40.99 14.89 -32.17
CA SER A 709 40.53 15.99 -31.31
C SER A 709 39.52 16.83 -32.10
N PRO A 710 38.36 17.23 -31.55
CA PRO A 710 37.47 18.14 -32.26
C PRO A 710 38.21 19.41 -32.52
N THR A 711 38.51 19.67 -33.82
CA THR A 711 39.15 20.92 -34.25
C THR A 711 38.36 22.10 -33.71
N PRO A 712 39.02 23.12 -33.13
CA PRO A 712 38.32 24.31 -32.68
C PRO A 712 37.69 24.98 -33.89
N LYS A 713 36.37 24.88 -34.06
CA LYS A 713 35.62 25.62 -35.07
C LYS A 713 35.80 27.12 -34.79
N LYS A 714 36.56 27.77 -35.65
CA LYS A 714 36.69 29.20 -35.71
C LYS A 714 35.36 29.88 -35.59
N ASN A 715 35.24 30.74 -34.61
CA ASN A 715 34.33 31.88 -34.43
C ASN A 715 33.05 31.93 -35.31
N TRP A 716 31.95 31.42 -34.74
CA TRP A 716 30.64 31.99 -34.99
C TRP A 716 30.11 32.63 -33.71
N ILE A 717 30.61 33.86 -33.44
CA ILE A 717 29.98 34.77 -32.49
C ILE A 717 28.89 35.50 -33.26
N LYS A 718 27.68 35.10 -33.00
CA LYS A 718 26.37 35.75 -33.09
C LYS A 718 25.32 34.78 -33.67
N GLU A 719 24.71 34.09 -32.81
CA GLU A 719 23.29 33.67 -32.84
C GLU A 719 23.05 32.45 -31.85
N SER A 720 23.31 32.64 -30.58
CA SER A 720 22.98 31.57 -29.63
C SER A 720 22.19 32.00 -28.38
N SER A 721 21.67 33.25 -28.37
CA SER A 721 20.90 33.72 -27.23
C SER A 721 19.49 33.12 -27.16
N SER A 722 18.92 32.62 -28.27
CA SER A 722 17.55 32.07 -28.30
C SER A 722 17.51 30.54 -28.02
N ARG A 723 18.56 29.78 -28.44
CA ARG A 723 18.57 28.33 -28.24
C ARG A 723 18.97 27.96 -26.82
N ALA A 724 19.90 28.69 -26.20
CA ALA A 724 20.25 28.48 -24.79
C ALA A 724 19.09 28.80 -23.86
N LYS A 725 18.29 29.82 -24.16
CA LYS A 725 17.06 30.11 -23.40
C LYS A 725 15.96 29.07 -23.63
N LEU A 726 15.89 28.45 -24.79
CA LEU A 726 14.93 27.39 -25.06
C LEU A 726 15.33 26.08 -24.36
N VAL A 727 16.61 25.74 -24.35
CA VAL A 727 17.12 24.54 -23.63
C VAL A 727 17.00 24.70 -22.11
N THR A 728 17.26 25.89 -21.56
CA THR A 728 17.02 26.16 -20.12
C THR A 728 15.54 26.20 -19.75
N ILE A 729 14.65 26.65 -20.66
CA ILE A 729 13.21 26.58 -20.42
C ILE A 729 12.69 25.15 -20.54
N ILE A 730 13.18 24.36 -21.48
CA ILE A 730 12.79 22.93 -21.63
C ILE A 730 13.36 22.08 -20.51
N SER A 731 14.61 22.27 -20.09
CA SER A 731 15.16 21.54 -18.95
C SER A 731 14.52 21.98 -17.62
N GLY A 732 14.16 23.25 -17.46
CA GLY A 732 13.38 23.75 -16.34
C GLY A 732 11.95 23.16 -16.31
N ALA A 733 11.30 23.06 -17.47
CA ALA A 733 9.97 22.45 -17.58
C ALA A 733 9.99 20.93 -17.32
N ILE A 734 11.03 20.23 -17.81
CA ILE A 734 11.22 18.79 -17.53
C ILE A 734 11.54 18.56 -16.04
N GLY A 735 12.35 19.43 -15.43
CA GLY A 735 12.64 19.38 -13.98
C GLY A 735 11.39 19.64 -13.13
N LEU A 736 10.55 20.60 -13.51
CA LEU A 736 9.27 20.87 -12.85
C LEU A 736 8.27 19.72 -13.01
N VAL A 737 8.16 19.15 -14.19
CA VAL A 737 7.28 18.01 -14.46
C VAL A 737 7.77 16.78 -13.69
N SER A 738 9.09 16.53 -13.60
CA SER A 738 9.66 15.44 -12.80
C SER A 738 9.42 15.67 -11.31
N LEU A 739 9.51 16.91 -10.83
CA LEU A 739 9.23 17.27 -9.43
C LEU A 739 7.73 17.09 -9.10
N PHE A 740 6.83 17.47 -9.99
CA PHE A 740 5.39 17.24 -9.86
C PHE A 740 5.06 15.75 -9.85
N PHE A 741 5.78 14.93 -10.62
CA PHE A 741 5.61 13.49 -10.62
C PHE A 741 6.08 12.83 -9.31
N ILE A 742 7.25 13.25 -8.78
CA ILE A 742 7.77 12.75 -7.50
C ILE A 742 6.84 13.17 -6.35
N VAL A 743 6.35 14.41 -6.37
CA VAL A 743 5.39 14.92 -5.40
C VAL A 743 4.03 14.20 -5.54
N GLY A 744 3.60 13.90 -6.75
CA GLY A 744 2.39 13.10 -7.01
C GLY A 744 2.50 11.67 -6.49
N ILE A 745 3.65 11.03 -6.67
CA ILE A 745 3.91 9.68 -6.15
C ILE A 745 4.01 9.68 -4.62
N CYS A 746 4.71 10.67 -4.02
CA CYS A 746 4.75 10.82 -2.56
C CYS A 746 3.37 11.09 -1.98
N ARG A 747 2.53 11.84 -2.67
CA ARG A 747 1.13 12.10 -2.30
C ARG A 747 0.26 10.86 -2.41
N ALA A 748 0.40 10.08 -3.46
CA ALA A 748 -0.30 8.79 -3.61
C ALA A 748 0.11 7.77 -2.53
N MET A 749 1.36 7.86 -2.04
CA MET A 749 1.87 7.02 -0.95
C MET A 749 1.37 7.49 0.43
N MET A 750 1.24 8.81 0.67
CA MET A 750 0.72 9.33 1.94
C MET A 750 -0.80 9.16 2.08
N ARG A 751 -1.54 9.03 0.97
CA ARG A 751 -2.99 8.81 0.96
C ARG A 751 -3.47 7.47 1.48
N ARG A 752 -2.58 6.50 1.65
CA ARG A 752 -2.95 5.14 2.09
C ARG A 752 -2.62 4.85 3.54
N GLN A 753 -2.48 5.87 4.38
CA GLN A 753 -2.49 5.63 5.82
C GLN A 753 -3.94 5.61 6.30
N PRO A 754 -4.37 4.55 6.99
CA PRO A 754 -5.69 4.52 7.61
C PRO A 754 -5.80 5.65 8.63
N ALA A 755 -6.99 6.25 8.71
CA ALA A 755 -7.33 7.26 9.70
C ALA A 755 -6.88 6.80 11.09
N PHE A 756 -6.11 7.67 11.77
CA PHE A 756 -5.75 7.46 13.16
C PHE A 756 -7.02 7.44 14.01
N VAL A 757 -7.36 6.27 14.54
CA VAL A 757 -8.29 6.17 15.65
C VAL A 757 -7.56 6.68 16.88
N SER A 758 -8.09 7.72 17.52
CA SER A 758 -7.61 8.25 18.79
C SER A 758 -7.66 7.15 19.85
N LEU A 759 -6.50 6.81 20.38
CA LEU A 759 -6.35 5.96 21.56
C LEU A 759 -6.33 6.88 22.80
N GLU A 760 -7.47 7.02 23.42
CA GLU A 760 -7.57 7.28 24.86
C GLU A 760 -8.47 6.21 25.47
N ASP A 761 -7.95 5.60 26.55
CA ASP A 761 -8.53 4.54 27.38
C ASP A 761 -8.52 3.11 26.83
N ALA A 762 -7.35 2.48 26.98
CA ALA A 762 -7.31 1.07 27.39
C ALA A 762 -5.97 0.76 28.07
N THR A 763 -6.04 0.46 29.35
CA THR A 763 -5.05 -0.32 30.07
C THR A 763 -4.64 -1.53 29.24
N ARG A 764 -3.32 -1.78 29.15
CA ARG A 764 -2.72 -2.89 28.44
C ARG A 764 -3.56 -4.17 28.53
N PRO A 765 -3.80 -4.80 27.38
CA PRO A 765 -3.38 -6.18 27.20
C PRO A 765 -2.47 -6.34 25.96
N ASP A 766 -1.82 -7.48 25.97
CA ASP A 766 -0.78 -7.96 25.09
C ASP A 766 -0.96 -7.64 23.60
N VAL A 767 0.17 -7.35 22.96
CA VAL A 767 0.34 -7.10 21.52
C VAL A 767 -0.18 -8.29 20.73
N GLU A 768 -1.40 -8.19 20.20
CA GLU A 768 -1.85 -9.05 19.10
C GLU A 768 -1.52 -8.34 17.78
N ASP A 769 -0.61 -8.96 17.05
CA ASP A 769 -0.24 -8.57 15.69
C ASP A 769 -1.45 -8.65 14.76
N ASN A 770 -1.67 -7.63 13.93
CA ASN A 770 -2.71 -7.63 12.90
C ASN A 770 -2.37 -8.63 11.80
N TYR A 771 -2.98 -9.83 11.84
CA TYR A 771 -2.84 -10.88 10.83
C TYR A 771 -4.05 -10.89 9.90
N TYR A 772 -3.80 -10.89 8.58
CA TYR A 772 -4.82 -11.19 7.59
C TYR A 772 -4.39 -12.43 6.79
N PHE A 773 -4.99 -13.58 7.09
CA PHE A 773 -4.81 -14.82 6.35
C PHE A 773 -6.13 -15.21 5.68
N PRO A 774 -6.29 -15.00 4.37
CA PRO A 774 -7.50 -15.44 3.65
C PRO A 774 -7.55 -16.96 3.41
N LYS A 775 -6.54 -17.72 3.84
CA LYS A 775 -6.53 -19.17 3.87
C LYS A 775 -6.55 -19.68 5.28
N GLU A 776 -7.43 -20.65 5.55
CA GLU A 776 -7.77 -21.25 6.82
C GLU A 776 -6.56 -21.62 7.69
N GLY A 777 -6.60 -21.18 8.95
CA GLY A 777 -5.95 -21.90 10.03
C GLY A 777 -4.48 -21.62 10.29
N PHE A 778 -3.82 -20.63 9.66
CA PHE A 778 -2.41 -20.35 9.92
C PHE A 778 -2.25 -19.17 10.87
N SER A 779 -1.76 -19.44 12.07
CA SER A 779 -1.24 -18.39 12.95
C SER A 779 0.25 -18.12 12.63
N TYR A 780 0.75 -16.96 13.04
CA TYR A 780 2.18 -16.66 12.94
C TYR A 780 3.05 -17.71 13.64
N ASN A 781 2.59 -18.24 14.77
CA ASN A 781 3.29 -19.29 15.47
C ASN A 781 3.38 -20.59 14.66
N ASP A 782 2.35 -20.92 13.88
CA ASP A 782 2.39 -22.10 13.00
C ASP A 782 3.45 -21.92 11.90
N LEU A 783 3.60 -20.71 11.36
CA LEU A 783 4.67 -20.39 10.41
C LEU A 783 6.06 -20.47 11.03
N LEU A 784 6.23 -20.03 12.29
CA LEU A 784 7.50 -20.17 13.02
C LEU A 784 7.86 -21.65 13.20
N VAL A 785 6.89 -22.45 13.61
CA VAL A 785 7.10 -23.91 13.79
C VAL A 785 7.40 -24.57 12.44
N ALA A 786 6.61 -24.30 11.40
CA ALA A 786 6.71 -24.89 10.07
C ALA A 786 8.02 -24.52 9.33
N THR A 787 8.64 -23.38 9.66
CA THR A 787 9.92 -22.92 9.09
C THR A 787 11.11 -23.14 10.03
N GLY A 788 10.93 -23.77 11.18
CA GLY A 788 11.97 -23.91 12.19
C GLY A 788 12.51 -22.55 12.68
N ASN A 789 11.61 -21.60 12.96
CA ASN A 789 11.95 -20.21 13.30
C ASN A 789 12.73 -19.47 12.19
N PHE A 790 12.32 -19.67 10.94
CA PHE A 790 12.99 -19.16 9.73
C PHE A 790 14.45 -19.60 9.64
N SER A 791 14.70 -20.90 9.89
CA SER A 791 16.04 -21.47 9.86
C SER A 791 16.66 -21.44 8.45
N GLU A 792 17.99 -21.48 8.39
CA GLU A 792 18.73 -21.53 7.12
C GLU A 792 18.41 -22.81 6.31
N ASP A 793 18.10 -23.91 7.00
CA ASP A 793 17.76 -25.19 6.35
C ASP A 793 16.42 -25.17 5.62
N ALA A 794 15.55 -24.26 5.98
CA ALA A 794 14.25 -24.06 5.33
C ALA A 794 14.30 -23.09 4.12
N VAL A 795 15.45 -22.46 3.87
CA VAL A 795 15.58 -21.49 2.77
C VAL A 795 15.55 -22.19 1.42
N ILE A 796 14.65 -21.77 0.54
CA ILE A 796 14.52 -22.24 -0.85
C ILE A 796 14.89 -21.19 -1.88
N GLY A 797 15.07 -19.93 -1.49
CA GLY A 797 15.48 -18.87 -2.38
C GLY A 797 15.84 -17.58 -1.67
N ARG A 798 16.78 -16.83 -2.24
CA ARG A 798 17.17 -15.49 -1.77
C ARG A 798 17.13 -14.51 -2.93
N GLY A 799 16.50 -13.37 -2.71
CA GLY A 799 16.40 -12.30 -3.70
C GLY A 799 16.65 -10.93 -3.07
N ALA A 800 16.71 -9.90 -3.91
CA ALA A 800 16.93 -8.51 -3.47
C ALA A 800 15.89 -8.03 -2.45
N CYS A 801 14.63 -8.46 -2.59
CA CYS A 801 13.51 -8.03 -1.74
C CYS A 801 13.34 -8.88 -0.48
N GLY A 802 13.94 -10.08 -0.36
CA GLY A 802 13.74 -10.95 0.80
C GLY A 802 14.20 -12.39 0.63
N THR A 803 13.88 -13.21 1.62
CA THR A 803 14.22 -14.65 1.65
C THR A 803 12.95 -15.48 1.60
N VAL A 804 12.95 -16.54 0.79
CA VAL A 804 11.82 -17.47 0.64
C VAL A 804 12.14 -18.77 1.39
N TYR A 805 11.22 -19.21 2.23
CA TYR A 805 11.33 -20.41 3.05
C TYR A 805 10.28 -21.43 2.63
N LYS A 806 10.62 -22.70 2.74
CA LYS A 806 9.68 -23.82 2.64
C LYS A 806 9.07 -24.05 4.01
N ALA A 807 7.77 -24.01 4.12
CA ALA A 807 7.04 -24.32 5.36
C ALA A 807 6.21 -25.57 5.15
N VAL A 808 6.38 -26.55 6.07
CA VAL A 808 5.57 -27.77 6.11
C VAL A 808 4.61 -27.62 7.28
N MET A 809 3.34 -27.42 6.98
CA MET A 809 2.31 -27.15 7.97
C MET A 809 1.90 -28.43 8.71
N ALA A 810 1.24 -28.29 9.85
CA ALA A 810 0.85 -29.42 10.71
C ALA A 810 -0.11 -30.42 10.05
N ASP A 811 -0.86 -29.98 9.03
CA ASP A 811 -1.75 -30.82 8.21
C ASP A 811 -1.02 -31.52 7.04
N GLY A 812 0.29 -31.30 6.90
CA GLY A 812 1.13 -31.85 5.84
C GLY A 812 1.14 -30.98 4.56
N GLU A 813 0.40 -29.86 4.52
CA GLU A 813 0.48 -28.93 3.38
C GLU A 813 1.85 -28.25 3.34
N VAL A 814 2.38 -28.09 2.12
CA VAL A 814 3.65 -27.39 1.90
C VAL A 814 3.38 -26.05 1.25
N ILE A 815 3.84 -24.94 1.87
CA ILE A 815 3.72 -23.59 1.33
C ILE A 815 5.07 -22.91 1.22
N ALA A 816 5.16 -21.87 0.37
CA ALA A 816 6.33 -21.00 0.28
C ALA A 816 6.08 -19.70 1.04
N VAL A 817 7.00 -19.34 1.93
CA VAL A 817 6.90 -18.17 2.82
C VAL A 817 7.98 -17.17 2.43
N LYS A 818 7.62 -16.05 1.79
CA LYS A 818 8.54 -14.97 1.41
C LYS A 818 8.59 -13.94 2.55
N LYS A 819 9.71 -13.88 3.25
CA LYS A 819 9.98 -12.92 4.32
C LYS A 819 10.72 -11.72 3.76
N LEU A 820 10.08 -10.56 3.78
CA LEU A 820 10.62 -9.28 3.33
C LEU A 820 11.10 -8.49 4.55
N LYS A 821 12.28 -7.87 4.46
CA LYS A 821 12.76 -7.00 5.54
C LYS A 821 11.89 -5.75 5.60
N SER A 822 11.30 -5.45 6.74
CA SER A 822 10.67 -4.16 7.00
C SER A 822 11.78 -3.14 7.21
N SER A 823 12.02 -2.31 6.20
CA SER A 823 12.85 -1.12 6.37
C SER A 823 11.92 0.00 6.83
N GLY A 824 12.15 0.54 8.02
CA GLY A 824 11.36 1.62 8.57
C GLY A 824 11.12 2.75 7.56
N ALA A 825 9.87 3.17 7.43
CA ALA A 825 9.32 4.31 6.70
C ALA A 825 10.09 4.74 5.42
N GLY A 826 9.72 4.18 4.27
CA GLY A 826 10.08 4.75 2.96
C GLY A 826 10.87 3.86 2.00
N ALA A 827 11.05 2.57 2.26
CA ALA A 827 11.91 1.72 1.45
C ALA A 827 11.17 0.92 0.38
N SER A 828 11.92 0.53 -0.67
CA SER A 828 11.47 -0.25 -1.83
C SER A 828 10.80 -1.58 -1.48
N SER A 829 11.10 -2.19 -0.33
CA SER A 829 10.52 -3.46 0.13
C SER A 829 9.03 -3.34 0.48
N ASP A 830 8.60 -2.21 1.08
CA ASP A 830 7.17 -1.96 1.36
C ASP A 830 6.39 -1.73 0.06
N ASN A 831 7.02 -1.11 -0.94
CA ASN A 831 6.42 -0.94 -2.26
C ASN A 831 6.28 -2.27 -3.00
N SER A 832 7.28 -3.14 -2.95
CA SER A 832 7.21 -4.49 -3.51
C SER A 832 6.14 -5.33 -2.81
N PHE A 833 6.07 -5.30 -1.48
CA PHE A 833 5.05 -6.00 -0.70
C PHE A 833 3.64 -5.55 -1.08
N ARG A 834 3.40 -4.24 -1.14
CA ARG A 834 2.11 -3.68 -1.54
C ARG A 834 1.77 -3.99 -3.00
N ALA A 835 2.75 -3.91 -3.91
CA ALA A 835 2.55 -4.25 -5.31
C ALA A 835 2.11 -5.72 -5.48
N GLU A 836 2.73 -6.66 -4.76
CA GLU A 836 2.36 -8.08 -4.80
C GLU A 836 0.96 -8.32 -4.25
N ILE A 837 0.58 -7.68 -3.15
CA ILE A 837 -0.79 -7.80 -2.58
C ILE A 837 -1.83 -7.22 -3.54
N LEU A 838 -1.60 -6.01 -4.05
CA LEU A 838 -2.54 -5.33 -4.92
C LEU A 838 -2.76 -6.06 -6.25
N THR A 839 -1.72 -6.73 -6.74
CA THR A 839 -1.78 -7.47 -8.00
C THR A 839 -2.26 -8.91 -7.78
N LEU A 840 -1.55 -9.72 -7.00
CA LEU A 840 -1.85 -11.14 -6.81
C LEU A 840 -3.08 -11.40 -5.94
N GLY A 841 -3.42 -10.49 -5.05
CA GLY A 841 -4.60 -10.61 -4.19
C GLY A 841 -5.91 -10.66 -4.98
N LYS A 842 -5.94 -10.05 -6.17
CA LYS A 842 -7.15 -9.91 -7.00
C LYS A 842 -7.20 -10.85 -8.22
N ILE A 843 -6.13 -11.54 -8.56
CA ILE A 843 -6.04 -12.35 -9.77
C ILE A 843 -5.92 -13.84 -9.46
N ARG A 844 -6.54 -14.65 -10.33
CA ARG A 844 -6.44 -16.11 -10.29
C ARG A 844 -6.33 -16.63 -11.72
N HIS A 845 -5.21 -17.24 -12.03
CA HIS A 845 -4.97 -17.85 -13.34
C HIS A 845 -4.05 -19.05 -13.19
N ARG A 846 -4.25 -20.11 -13.97
CA ARG A 846 -3.49 -21.36 -13.89
C ARG A 846 -1.98 -21.21 -14.10
N ASN A 847 -1.54 -20.14 -14.77
CA ASN A 847 -0.13 -19.85 -15.05
C ASN A 847 0.39 -18.61 -14.28
N ILE A 848 -0.24 -18.28 -13.17
CA ILE A 848 0.21 -17.22 -12.25
C ILE A 848 0.28 -17.80 -10.85
N VAL A 849 1.38 -17.55 -10.14
CA VAL A 849 1.57 -18.05 -8.79
C VAL A 849 0.46 -17.52 -7.86
N LYS A 850 -0.08 -18.42 -7.04
CA LYS A 850 -1.18 -18.09 -6.13
C LYS A 850 -0.65 -17.51 -4.83
N LEU A 851 -1.11 -16.33 -4.48
CA LEU A 851 -0.91 -15.73 -3.16
C LEU A 851 -2.01 -16.25 -2.21
N PHE A 852 -1.61 -16.89 -1.11
CA PHE A 852 -2.50 -17.44 -0.10
C PHE A 852 -2.83 -16.43 0.99
N GLY A 853 -1.89 -15.52 1.28
CA GLY A 853 -2.09 -14.53 2.33
C GLY A 853 -0.85 -13.69 2.58
N PHE A 854 -0.96 -12.79 3.53
CA PHE A 854 0.13 -11.93 3.95
C PHE A 854 0.01 -11.57 5.43
N CYS A 855 1.12 -11.16 6.03
CA CYS A 855 1.20 -10.72 7.42
C CYS A 855 2.10 -9.49 7.53
N TYR A 856 1.65 -8.49 8.28
CA TYR A 856 2.45 -7.34 8.71
C TYR A 856 3.08 -7.64 10.06
N HIS A 857 4.40 -7.44 10.16
CA HIS A 857 5.13 -7.53 11.41
C HIS A 857 5.99 -6.28 11.59
N GLN A 858 6.34 -5.92 12.84
CA GLN A 858 7.10 -4.70 13.13
C GLN A 858 8.47 -4.65 12.43
N ASP A 859 9.14 -5.81 12.29
CA ASP A 859 10.49 -5.90 11.74
C ASP A 859 10.53 -6.42 10.29
N TYR A 860 9.46 -7.03 9.78
CA TYR A 860 9.39 -7.62 8.43
C TYR A 860 7.97 -7.93 8.01
N ASN A 861 7.76 -7.99 6.69
CA ASN A 861 6.49 -8.38 6.09
C ASN A 861 6.59 -9.80 5.52
N ILE A 862 5.49 -10.55 5.55
CA ILE A 862 5.44 -11.94 5.06
C ILE A 862 4.38 -12.06 3.98
N LEU A 863 4.72 -12.78 2.90
CA LEU A 863 3.81 -13.21 1.85
C LEU A 863 3.78 -14.74 1.79
N LEU A 864 2.60 -15.34 1.68
CA LEU A 864 2.38 -16.79 1.62
C LEU A 864 1.95 -17.20 0.22
N TYR A 865 2.69 -18.10 -0.40
CA TYR A 865 2.43 -18.58 -1.75
C TYR A 865 2.25 -20.08 -1.80
N GLU A 866 1.64 -20.56 -2.87
CA GLU A 866 1.70 -21.98 -3.19
C GLU A 866 3.14 -22.39 -3.46
N TYR A 867 3.51 -23.59 -3.01
CA TYR A 867 4.87 -24.13 -3.15
C TYR A 867 5.06 -24.76 -4.53
N MET A 868 6.15 -24.39 -5.22
CA MET A 868 6.52 -24.89 -6.53
C MET A 868 7.69 -25.88 -6.40
N PRO A 869 7.44 -27.19 -6.43
CA PRO A 869 8.46 -28.20 -6.09
C PRO A 869 9.63 -28.27 -7.07
N ASN A 870 9.44 -27.88 -8.32
CA ASN A 870 10.52 -27.86 -9.33
C ASN A 870 11.27 -26.52 -9.41
N GLY A 871 11.04 -25.59 -8.47
CA GLY A 871 11.75 -24.31 -8.36
C GLY A 871 11.52 -23.38 -9.55
N SER A 872 12.50 -22.54 -9.86
CA SER A 872 12.43 -21.63 -11.00
C SER A 872 12.98 -22.25 -12.30
N LEU A 873 12.48 -21.80 -13.45
CA LEU A 873 13.04 -22.15 -14.75
C LEU A 873 14.54 -21.80 -14.84
N GLY A 874 14.97 -20.70 -14.19
CA GLY A 874 16.38 -20.31 -14.13
C GLY A 874 17.24 -21.35 -13.44
N GLU A 875 16.78 -21.92 -12.32
CA GLU A 875 17.47 -23.00 -11.62
C GLU A 875 17.57 -24.26 -12.45
N GLN A 876 16.51 -24.62 -13.19
CA GLN A 876 16.49 -25.81 -14.07
C GLN A 876 17.40 -25.64 -15.30
N LEU A 877 17.58 -24.42 -15.80
CA LEU A 877 18.42 -24.14 -16.97
C LEU A 877 19.91 -23.96 -16.60
N HIS A 878 20.20 -23.32 -15.46
CA HIS A 878 21.54 -22.82 -15.11
C HIS A 878 22.04 -23.31 -13.74
N GLY A 879 21.20 -23.94 -12.92
CA GLY A 879 21.55 -24.42 -11.58
C GLY A 879 22.55 -25.60 -11.64
N SER A 880 23.33 -25.75 -10.57
CA SER A 880 24.29 -26.84 -10.38
C SER A 880 23.62 -28.19 -10.10
N VAL A 881 22.39 -28.19 -9.58
CA VAL A 881 21.58 -29.37 -9.31
C VAL A 881 20.32 -29.30 -10.16
N ARG A 882 20.30 -30.08 -11.22
CA ARG A 882 19.11 -30.21 -12.10
C ARG A 882 18.21 -31.31 -11.56
N THR A 883 17.00 -30.96 -11.18
CA THR A 883 16.01 -31.94 -10.68
C THR A 883 15.31 -32.72 -11.82
N CYS A 884 15.27 -32.14 -13.04
CA CYS A 884 14.70 -32.81 -14.21
C CYS A 884 15.41 -32.39 -15.52
N SER A 885 15.38 -33.22 -16.53
CA SER A 885 15.86 -32.87 -17.87
C SER A 885 14.74 -32.22 -18.66
N LEU A 886 14.89 -30.95 -19.02
CA LEU A 886 13.94 -30.23 -19.86
C LEU A 886 14.20 -30.58 -21.34
N ASP A 887 13.40 -31.46 -21.92
CA ASP A 887 13.38 -31.71 -23.36
C ASP A 887 12.71 -30.55 -24.12
N TRP A 888 12.72 -30.61 -25.45
CA TRP A 888 12.15 -29.55 -26.27
C TRP A 888 10.64 -29.36 -26.03
N ASN A 889 9.89 -30.43 -25.82
CA ASN A 889 8.46 -30.39 -25.56
C ASN A 889 8.14 -29.74 -24.23
N ALA A 890 8.92 -30.04 -23.19
CA ALA A 890 8.78 -29.37 -21.86
C ALA A 890 9.09 -27.88 -21.97
N ARG A 891 10.17 -27.49 -22.65
CA ARG A 891 10.53 -26.07 -22.86
C ARG A 891 9.44 -25.33 -23.63
N TYR A 892 8.86 -25.92 -24.67
CA TYR A 892 7.75 -25.34 -25.42
C TYR A 892 6.51 -25.13 -24.56
N LYS A 893 6.11 -26.11 -23.75
CA LYS A 893 4.96 -26.01 -22.84
C LYS A 893 5.17 -24.95 -21.76
N ILE A 894 6.38 -24.87 -21.19
CA ILE A 894 6.74 -23.86 -20.22
C ILE A 894 6.63 -22.45 -20.84
N GLY A 895 7.18 -22.26 -22.04
CA GLY A 895 7.08 -20.99 -22.76
C GLY A 895 5.64 -20.60 -23.09
N LEU A 896 4.82 -21.54 -23.50
CA LEU A 896 3.40 -21.33 -23.79
C LEU A 896 2.63 -20.94 -22.50
N GLY A 897 2.81 -21.68 -21.41
CA GLY A 897 2.14 -21.37 -20.14
C GLY A 897 2.54 -20.01 -19.58
N ALA A 898 3.82 -19.63 -19.66
CA ALA A 898 4.27 -18.29 -19.26
C ALA A 898 3.62 -17.22 -20.14
N ALA A 899 3.50 -17.44 -21.45
CA ALA A 899 2.84 -16.51 -22.37
C ALA A 899 1.32 -16.38 -22.08
N GLU A 900 0.63 -17.47 -21.74
CA GLU A 900 -0.78 -17.46 -21.34
C GLU A 900 -0.99 -16.65 -20.06
N GLY A 901 -0.11 -16.81 -19.05
CA GLY A 901 -0.13 -16.00 -17.83
C GLY A 901 0.04 -14.50 -18.11
N LEU A 902 0.98 -14.14 -18.98
CA LEU A 902 1.21 -12.74 -19.37
C LEU A 902 0.05 -12.18 -20.20
N CYS A 903 -0.53 -12.98 -21.10
CA CYS A 903 -1.69 -12.60 -21.88
C CYS A 903 -2.87 -12.25 -20.97
N TYR A 904 -3.15 -13.07 -19.97
CA TYR A 904 -4.17 -12.82 -18.96
C TYR A 904 -3.93 -11.49 -18.22
N LEU A 905 -2.70 -11.22 -17.76
CA LEU A 905 -2.37 -9.95 -17.09
C LEU A 905 -2.62 -8.72 -17.97
N HIS A 906 -2.27 -8.82 -19.27
CA HIS A 906 -2.31 -7.68 -20.17
C HIS A 906 -3.69 -7.41 -20.79
N TYR A 907 -4.52 -8.43 -20.96
CA TYR A 907 -5.77 -8.33 -21.73
C TYR A 907 -7.02 -8.60 -20.90
N ASP A 908 -6.96 -9.55 -19.96
CA ASP A 908 -8.13 -10.00 -19.22
C ASP A 908 -8.28 -9.32 -17.87
N CYS A 909 -7.17 -8.84 -17.27
CA CYS A 909 -7.22 -8.09 -16.01
C CYS A 909 -7.76 -6.68 -16.24
N LYS A 910 -8.57 -6.20 -15.29
CA LYS A 910 -9.07 -4.82 -15.21
C LYS A 910 -8.88 -4.29 -13.77
N PRO A 911 -8.02 -3.31 -13.55
CA PRO A 911 -7.09 -2.68 -14.51
C PRO A 911 -6.04 -3.66 -15.05
N ARG A 912 -5.49 -3.35 -16.24
CA ARG A 912 -4.43 -4.16 -16.84
C ARG A 912 -3.18 -4.15 -15.96
N ILE A 913 -2.47 -5.27 -15.92
CA ILE A 913 -1.28 -5.45 -15.11
C ILE A 913 -0.07 -5.64 -16.01
N ILE A 914 0.95 -4.80 -15.86
CA ILE A 914 2.25 -5.01 -16.49
C ILE A 914 3.23 -5.50 -15.43
N HIS A 915 3.81 -6.67 -15.64
CA HIS A 915 4.68 -7.36 -14.70
C HIS A 915 6.03 -6.66 -14.48
N ARG A 916 6.66 -6.17 -15.53
CA ARG A 916 7.91 -5.39 -15.58
C ARG A 916 9.20 -6.12 -15.18
N ASP A 917 9.13 -7.38 -14.75
CA ASP A 917 10.31 -8.18 -14.38
C ASP A 917 10.18 -9.64 -14.84
N ILE A 918 9.98 -9.88 -16.14
CA ILE A 918 9.89 -11.23 -16.69
C ILE A 918 11.29 -11.78 -17.01
N LYS A 919 11.72 -12.76 -16.23
CA LYS A 919 12.98 -13.48 -16.36
C LYS A 919 12.80 -14.93 -15.94
N SER A 920 13.75 -15.82 -16.32
CA SER A 920 13.66 -17.25 -16.02
C SER A 920 13.53 -17.57 -14.52
N ASN A 921 14.10 -16.74 -13.64
CA ASN A 921 14.00 -16.93 -12.19
C ASN A 921 12.60 -16.59 -11.64
N ASN A 922 11.80 -15.83 -12.37
CA ASN A 922 10.45 -15.45 -11.99
C ASN A 922 9.38 -16.32 -12.68
N ILE A 923 9.79 -17.36 -13.41
CA ILE A 923 8.91 -18.41 -13.93
C ILE A 923 9.13 -19.65 -13.07
N LEU A 924 8.15 -19.99 -12.26
CA LEU A 924 8.18 -21.12 -11.33
C LEU A 924 7.51 -22.33 -11.96
N LEU A 925 7.92 -23.53 -11.55
CA LEU A 925 7.47 -24.79 -12.14
C LEU A 925 6.81 -25.68 -11.08
N ASP A 926 5.58 -26.09 -11.36
CA ASP A 926 4.83 -27.05 -10.53
C ASP A 926 5.30 -28.51 -10.72
N GLU A 927 4.64 -29.46 -10.07
CA GLU A 927 4.96 -30.88 -10.15
C GLU A 927 4.88 -31.46 -11.59
N LEU A 928 4.02 -30.88 -12.43
CA LEU A 928 3.81 -31.26 -13.82
C LEU A 928 4.66 -30.46 -14.82
N LEU A 929 5.61 -29.65 -14.33
CA LEU A 929 6.44 -28.72 -15.12
C LEU A 929 5.59 -27.66 -15.84
N GLN A 930 4.41 -27.31 -15.32
CA GLN A 930 3.66 -26.17 -15.83
C GLN A 930 4.26 -24.86 -15.30
N ALA A 931 4.26 -23.84 -16.14
CA ALA A 931 4.82 -22.54 -15.79
C ALA A 931 3.83 -21.67 -15.00
N HIS A 932 4.31 -21.06 -13.94
CA HIS A 932 3.61 -20.07 -13.14
C HIS A 932 4.46 -18.79 -13.03
N VAL A 933 3.93 -17.67 -13.52
CA VAL A 933 4.61 -16.37 -13.42
C VAL A 933 4.51 -15.87 -11.97
N GLY A 934 5.65 -15.52 -11.37
CA GLY A 934 5.78 -15.08 -9.99
C GLY A 934 6.60 -13.80 -9.84
N ASP A 935 6.77 -13.31 -8.61
CA ASP A 935 7.49 -12.09 -8.21
C ASP A 935 6.92 -10.79 -8.83
N PHE A 936 5.77 -10.39 -8.33
CA PHE A 936 5.05 -9.17 -8.76
C PHE A 936 5.50 -7.90 -8.01
N GLY A 937 6.64 -7.91 -7.35
CA GLY A 937 7.14 -6.78 -6.56
C GLY A 937 7.37 -5.48 -7.36
N LEU A 938 7.51 -5.59 -8.68
CA LEU A 938 7.64 -4.45 -9.59
C LEU A 938 6.40 -4.25 -10.48
N ALA A 939 5.34 -5.03 -10.32
CA ALA A 939 4.17 -4.96 -11.18
C ALA A 939 3.42 -3.62 -11.05
N LYS A 940 2.79 -3.20 -12.15
CA LYS A 940 2.03 -1.95 -12.20
C LYS A 940 0.64 -2.17 -12.79
N LEU A 941 -0.38 -1.66 -12.10
CA LEU A 941 -1.74 -1.54 -12.59
C LEU A 941 -1.83 -0.35 -13.57
N ILE A 942 -2.46 -0.54 -14.74
CA ILE A 942 -2.63 0.51 -15.75
C ILE A 942 -4.11 0.68 -16.06
N ASP A 943 -4.65 1.84 -15.67
CA ASP A 943 -5.95 2.30 -16.13
C ASP A 943 -5.80 3.14 -17.41
N PHE A 944 -6.53 2.77 -18.46
CA PHE A 944 -6.70 3.61 -19.65
C PHE A 944 -8.06 4.34 -19.55
N PRO A 945 -8.16 5.64 -19.95
CA PRO A 945 -7.68 6.20 -21.22
C PRO A 945 -6.77 7.45 -21.17
N HIS A 946 -6.20 7.89 -20.06
CA HIS A 946 -5.52 9.19 -19.99
C HIS A 946 -4.09 9.22 -19.45
N SER A 947 -3.43 8.12 -19.17
CA SER A 947 -2.04 8.18 -18.74
C SER A 947 -1.08 8.37 -19.91
N LYS A 948 -0.74 9.62 -20.22
CA LYS A 948 0.36 10.03 -21.12
C LYS A 948 1.74 9.96 -20.46
N SER A 949 1.92 9.29 -19.34
CA SER A 949 3.21 9.21 -18.68
C SER A 949 3.62 7.77 -18.45
N MET A 950 4.45 7.25 -19.34
CA MET A 950 5.37 6.18 -18.98
C MET A 950 6.35 6.72 -17.96
N SER A 951 6.04 6.55 -16.67
CA SER A 951 7.00 6.82 -15.60
C SER A 951 8.06 5.71 -15.58
N ALA A 952 9.29 6.10 -15.36
CA ALA A 952 10.49 5.34 -15.05
C ALA A 952 10.47 3.86 -15.40
N VAL A 953 11.33 3.45 -16.32
CA VAL A 953 11.64 2.07 -16.65
C VAL A 953 12.03 1.34 -15.35
N ALA A 954 11.22 0.43 -14.88
CA ALA A 954 11.54 -0.45 -13.77
C ALA A 954 11.48 -1.89 -14.26
N GLY A 955 12.40 -2.70 -13.81
CA GLY A 955 12.55 -4.10 -14.20
C GLY A 955 14.02 -4.47 -14.31
N SER A 956 14.33 -5.76 -14.32
CA SER A 956 15.70 -6.25 -14.48
C SER A 956 16.20 -5.96 -15.89
N TYR A 957 17.31 -5.23 -16.02
CA TYR A 957 17.93 -4.90 -17.31
C TYR A 957 18.25 -6.15 -18.13
N GLY A 958 17.90 -6.11 -19.40
CA GLY A 958 17.98 -7.28 -20.31
C GLY A 958 16.66 -8.03 -20.48
N TYR A 959 15.68 -7.81 -19.62
CA TYR A 959 14.35 -8.43 -19.65
C TYR A 959 13.21 -7.41 -19.83
N ILE A 960 13.55 -6.13 -20.00
CA ILE A 960 12.59 -5.06 -20.31
C ILE A 960 12.34 -5.10 -21.81
N ALA A 961 11.07 -5.20 -22.21
CA ALA A 961 10.71 -5.16 -23.63
C ALA A 961 11.08 -3.77 -24.21
N PRO A 962 11.89 -3.72 -25.28
CA PRO A 962 12.28 -2.46 -25.90
C PRO A 962 11.07 -1.80 -26.54
N GLY A 963 10.85 -0.53 -26.19
CA GLY A 963 9.95 0.39 -26.88
C GLY A 963 8.52 -0.10 -27.01
N MET A 964 7.69 0.09 -25.98
CA MET A 964 6.26 0.17 -26.21
C MET A 964 5.87 1.60 -26.65
N PRO A 965 5.95 1.94 -27.95
CA PRO A 965 5.09 2.98 -28.48
C PRO A 965 3.71 2.36 -28.63
N VAL A 966 2.69 3.12 -28.31
CA VAL A 966 1.29 2.79 -28.59
C VAL A 966 1.14 2.46 -30.07
N ILE A 967 1.14 1.18 -30.43
CA ILE A 967 0.74 0.76 -31.77
C ILE A 967 -0.74 0.37 -31.69
N ARG A 968 -1.58 1.29 -32.17
CA ARG A 968 -2.93 0.97 -32.62
C ARG A 968 -2.82 0.21 -33.95
N THR A 969 -2.81 -1.11 -33.93
CA THR A 969 -3.19 -1.89 -35.11
C THR A 969 -3.89 -3.16 -34.69
N LYS A 970 -5.06 -3.39 -35.26
CA LYS A 970 -5.78 -4.65 -35.25
C LYS A 970 -4.90 -5.68 -35.96
N GLY A 971 -4.46 -6.72 -35.26
CA GLY A 971 -3.74 -7.85 -35.86
C GLY A 971 -2.48 -8.36 -35.14
N ALA A 972 -2.20 -7.94 -33.89
CA ALA A 972 -0.98 -8.32 -33.18
C ALA A 972 -1.21 -9.33 -32.03
N GLU A 973 -1.96 -10.38 -32.27
CA GLU A 973 -2.18 -11.45 -31.27
C GLU A 973 -0.95 -12.35 -31.02
N LEU A 974 0.10 -12.27 -31.84
CA LEU A 974 1.30 -13.10 -31.77
C LEU A 974 2.57 -12.39 -31.25
N LEU A 975 2.53 -11.08 -31.03
CA LEU A 975 3.73 -10.31 -30.67
C LEU A 975 4.30 -10.61 -29.25
N PRO A 976 3.49 -10.84 -28.18
CA PRO A 976 4.02 -11.20 -26.87
C PRO A 976 4.74 -12.55 -26.85
N ILE A 977 4.28 -13.52 -27.64
CA ILE A 977 4.86 -14.88 -27.74
C ILE A 977 6.24 -14.82 -28.42
N LEU A 978 6.37 -14.01 -29.47
CA LEU A 978 7.65 -13.80 -30.17
C LEU A 978 8.69 -13.04 -29.33
N ILE A 979 8.27 -12.15 -28.43
CA ILE A 979 9.16 -11.40 -27.54
C ILE A 979 9.74 -12.31 -26.45
N VAL A 980 8.93 -13.17 -25.83
CA VAL A 980 9.41 -14.15 -24.84
C VAL A 980 10.36 -15.17 -25.50
N LEU A 981 10.08 -15.59 -26.74
CA LEU A 981 10.93 -16.53 -27.48
C LEU A 981 12.19 -15.88 -28.05
N LYS A 982 12.18 -14.59 -28.39
CA LYS A 982 13.32 -13.90 -29.02
C LYS A 982 14.39 -13.42 -28.04
N TYR A 983 14.03 -13.20 -26.75
CA TYR A 983 14.97 -12.73 -25.72
C TYR A 983 15.45 -13.81 -24.76
N SER A 984 14.90 -15.00 -24.80
CA SER A 984 15.46 -16.14 -24.09
C SER A 984 16.33 -16.99 -25.02
N ASN A 985 17.49 -16.47 -25.42
CA ASN A 985 18.56 -17.32 -26.00
C ASN A 985 18.93 -18.52 -25.12
N SER A 986 18.37 -18.58 -23.90
CA SER A 986 18.49 -19.68 -22.96
C SER A 986 17.38 -20.74 -23.09
N ILE A 987 16.29 -20.47 -23.81
CA ILE A 987 15.20 -21.43 -24.03
C ILE A 987 15.39 -22.15 -25.36
N MET A 988 16.05 -21.52 -26.33
CA MET A 988 16.56 -22.16 -27.53
C MET A 988 17.98 -22.67 -27.30
#